data_a66c08405f905896fa59914606f46ff9
#
_entry.id   a66c08405f905896fa59914606f46ff9
#
_cell.length_a   1.000
_cell.length_b   1.000
_cell.length_c   1.000
_cell.angle_alpha   90.00
_cell.angle_beta   90.00
_cell.angle_gamma   90.00
#
_symmetry.space_group_name_H-M   'P 1'
#
loop_
_entity.id
_entity.type
_entity.pdbx_description
1 polymer ?
#
loop_
_entity_poly.entity_id
_entity_poly.type
_entity_poly.pdbx_seq_one_letter_code
_entity_poly.pdbx_strand_id
1 'polypeptide(L)'
;MLFRSHFKLVSEYAPTGDQPRAIEELVKGFKEGNQFETLLGVTGSGKTFTMANVIQALNKPTLIISHNKTLAGQLYGEMKEFFPENAVEYFVSYYDYYQPEAYVPSSDTYIEKDSAINEEIDKLRLSATAALSERRDVIVVASVSCIYGLGSPVDYKDMILSLRPGMIKDRDEVIKKLVEMQYERNDMDFHRSTFRVHGDVVEIFPANEGETAVRVEFFGDEIDQISEFDPLTAQVRSRLKHIAIFPASHYVVDPKEMLRATTDIEEELNERVDFFKRNDRLLEAQRISERTHYDIEMMRETGFCSGIENYSRHLAGLPAGSPPFTLIDYFPDDFLIIVDESHITLPQVRGMFAGDRSRKNTLVDYGFRLPSALDNRPLNFSEFESKIDQMLFVSATPGDYEGEHEMMRAEQVIRPTGLLDPPIEVRPVEGQIDDLIAEIRKTLRSKNKVLVTTLTKRMAEDLTEYLRDAGIRVRYLHSDIDTLERAQIIRDMRLDVFDVLVGINLLREGLDIPEIALVAILDADKEGFLRSETSLIQTIGRAARNSEGHVVMYADTITDSMRNAIEETKRRREIQNEYNIEHNITPTTIKKAVRDLISISKAAEKADEKLAKDPESMSRPELEKLIAKVAKQMNKAAAELNFEAAAELRDQMRNLKKYLDD
;
A
#
# COMPACT_ATOMS: atom_id res chain seq x y z
N MET A 1 10.84 -24.78 -16.92
CA MET A 1 12.19 -24.79 -16.32
C MET A 1 12.34 -23.48 -15.57
N LEU A 2 12.13 -23.50 -14.26
CA LEU A 2 12.34 -22.30 -13.44
C LEU A 2 13.83 -21.97 -13.52
N PHE A 3 14.15 -20.85 -14.16
CA PHE A 3 15.51 -20.32 -14.10
C PHE A 3 15.85 -20.10 -12.63
N ARG A 4 16.91 -20.71 -12.16
CA ARG A 4 17.51 -20.42 -10.85
C ARG A 4 18.15 -19.03 -10.96
N SER A 5 17.36 -18.01 -10.85
CA SER A 5 17.83 -16.64 -10.71
C SER A 5 18.25 -16.44 -9.27
N HIS A 6 19.41 -15.82 -9.09
CA HIS A 6 19.93 -15.45 -7.78
C HIS A 6 19.72 -13.96 -7.60
N PHE A 7 19.45 -13.55 -6.36
CA PHE A 7 19.46 -12.13 -6.05
C PHE A 7 20.87 -11.57 -6.21
N LYS A 8 20.96 -10.45 -6.90
CA LYS A 8 22.19 -9.71 -7.16
C LYS A 8 22.05 -8.29 -6.63
N LEU A 9 22.59 -8.07 -5.43
CA LEU A 9 22.62 -6.74 -4.83
C LEU A 9 23.63 -5.86 -5.57
N VAL A 10 23.18 -4.68 -5.99
CA VAL A 10 23.99 -3.63 -6.59
C VAL A 10 23.97 -2.43 -5.66
N SER A 11 25.12 -2.02 -5.15
CA SER A 11 25.27 -0.86 -4.26
C SER A 11 26.65 -0.26 -4.38
N GLU A 12 26.72 1.06 -4.29
CA GLU A 12 27.99 1.79 -4.13
C GLU A 12 28.54 1.71 -2.69
N TYR A 13 27.71 1.21 -1.76
CA TYR A 13 28.04 1.11 -0.34
C TYR A 13 28.39 -0.33 0.05
N ALA A 14 29.33 -0.47 0.98
CA ALA A 14 29.58 -1.71 1.69
C ALA A 14 28.97 -1.65 3.10
N PRO A 15 28.60 -2.80 3.70
CA PRO A 15 28.12 -2.84 5.08
C PRO A 15 29.16 -2.27 6.05
N THR A 16 28.74 -1.35 6.94
CA THR A 16 29.59 -0.67 7.91
C THR A 16 28.94 -0.66 9.31
N GLY A 17 29.73 -0.32 10.32
CA GLY A 17 29.25 -0.28 11.71
C GLY A 17 28.80 -1.65 12.20
N ASP A 18 27.59 -1.73 12.71
CA ASP A 18 26.96 -2.98 13.18
C ASP A 18 26.43 -3.85 12.04
N GLN A 19 26.29 -3.31 10.82
CA GLN A 19 25.64 -4.02 9.70
C GLN A 19 26.29 -5.37 9.38
N PRO A 20 27.64 -5.51 9.27
CA PRO A 20 28.25 -6.79 8.95
C PRO A 20 27.89 -7.88 9.97
N ARG A 21 27.96 -7.54 11.27
CA ARG A 21 27.61 -8.46 12.36
C ARG A 21 26.12 -8.81 12.32
N ALA A 22 25.24 -7.82 12.20
CA ALA A 22 23.81 -8.04 12.15
C ALA A 22 23.41 -8.95 10.96
N ILE A 23 24.00 -8.72 9.77
CA ILE A 23 23.76 -9.56 8.59
C ILE A 23 24.20 -10.99 8.85
N GLU A 24 25.41 -11.18 9.40
CA GLU A 24 25.96 -12.51 9.67
C GLU A 24 25.10 -13.29 10.68
N GLU A 25 24.72 -12.63 11.78
CA GLU A 25 23.89 -13.21 12.85
C GLU A 25 22.52 -13.62 12.30
N LEU A 26 21.80 -12.73 11.59
CA LEU A 26 20.50 -13.01 11.01
C LEU A 26 20.55 -14.14 9.96
N VAL A 27 21.50 -14.06 9.03
CA VAL A 27 21.65 -15.10 7.99
C VAL A 27 21.99 -16.45 8.60
N LYS A 28 22.83 -16.49 9.64
CA LYS A 28 23.19 -17.72 10.34
C LYS A 28 21.97 -18.32 11.03
N GLY A 29 21.21 -17.53 11.80
CA GLY A 29 20.07 -18.02 12.53
C GLY A 29 18.98 -18.57 11.61
N PHE A 30 18.62 -17.86 10.52
CA PHE A 30 17.68 -18.40 9.53
C PHE A 30 18.17 -19.68 8.85
N LYS A 31 19.47 -19.80 8.57
CA LYS A 31 20.04 -21.05 8.02
C LYS A 31 20.06 -22.21 9.02
N GLU A 32 20.13 -21.92 10.31
CA GLU A 32 20.03 -22.89 11.41
C GLU A 32 18.57 -23.29 11.70
N GLY A 33 17.58 -22.62 11.08
CA GLY A 33 16.17 -22.98 11.16
C GLY A 33 15.36 -22.09 12.11
N ASN A 34 15.87 -20.94 12.54
CA ASN A 34 15.08 -19.97 13.28
C ASN A 34 13.86 -19.54 12.45
N GLN A 35 12.68 -19.53 13.06
CA GLN A 35 11.46 -19.08 12.42
C GLN A 35 11.30 -17.55 12.54
N PHE A 36 11.63 -16.99 13.69
CA PHE A 36 11.45 -15.56 14.00
C PHE A 36 12.75 -14.93 14.47
N GLU A 37 13.14 -13.85 13.83
CA GLU A 37 14.30 -13.05 14.24
C GLU A 37 13.98 -11.56 14.23
N THR A 38 14.68 -10.77 15.03
CA THR A 38 14.51 -9.33 15.14
C THR A 38 15.76 -8.57 14.74
N LEU A 39 15.61 -7.61 13.82
CA LEU A 39 16.56 -6.54 13.59
C LEU A 39 16.12 -5.31 14.38
N LEU A 40 16.70 -5.07 15.54
CA LEU A 40 16.55 -3.84 16.27
C LEU A 40 17.48 -2.80 15.64
N GLY A 41 16.95 -1.96 14.78
CA GLY A 41 17.74 -0.96 14.06
C GLY A 41 17.27 0.46 14.33
N VAL A 42 18.14 1.31 14.85
CA VAL A 42 17.80 2.72 15.08
C VAL A 42 17.53 3.47 13.78
N THR A 43 16.83 4.59 13.88
CA THR A 43 16.57 5.44 12.72
C THR A 43 17.87 5.94 12.09
N GLY A 44 18.05 5.72 10.79
CA GLY A 44 19.26 6.13 10.06
C GLY A 44 20.45 5.17 10.14
N SER A 45 20.29 3.99 10.76
CA SER A 45 21.35 2.96 10.79
C SER A 45 21.50 2.17 9.47
N GLY A 46 20.59 2.37 8.50
CA GLY A 46 20.60 1.65 7.22
C GLY A 46 19.92 0.28 7.25
N LYS A 47 18.82 0.14 8.00
CA LYS A 47 18.03 -1.10 8.09
C LYS A 47 17.69 -1.69 6.72
N THR A 48 17.23 -0.85 5.77
CA THR A 48 16.87 -1.29 4.41
C THR A 48 18.03 -1.96 3.70
N PHE A 49 19.24 -1.43 3.85
CA PHE A 49 20.43 -2.04 3.27
C PHE A 49 20.81 -3.37 3.94
N THR A 50 20.63 -3.48 5.25
CA THR A 50 20.79 -4.76 5.98
C THR A 50 19.78 -5.79 5.49
N MET A 51 18.49 -5.41 5.35
CA MET A 51 17.46 -6.28 4.78
C MET A 51 17.85 -6.77 3.39
N ALA A 52 18.31 -5.89 2.50
CA ALA A 52 18.75 -6.26 1.15
C ALA A 52 19.91 -7.28 1.15
N ASN A 53 20.89 -7.11 2.05
CA ASN A 53 21.98 -8.06 2.20
C ASN A 53 21.49 -9.43 2.74
N VAL A 54 20.55 -9.45 3.68
CA VAL A 54 19.93 -10.69 4.19
C VAL A 54 19.18 -11.41 3.08
N ILE A 55 18.38 -10.69 2.27
CA ILE A 55 17.67 -11.25 1.11
C ILE A 55 18.63 -11.91 0.13
N GLN A 56 19.71 -11.21 -0.24
CA GLN A 56 20.72 -11.76 -1.14
C GLN A 56 21.37 -13.01 -0.56
N ALA A 57 21.72 -13.01 0.73
CA ALA A 57 22.45 -14.12 1.36
C ALA A 57 21.60 -15.37 1.59
N LEU A 58 20.30 -15.21 1.84
CA LEU A 58 19.33 -16.30 1.97
C LEU A 58 18.83 -16.80 0.62
N ASN A 59 18.77 -15.92 -0.37
CA ASN A 59 18.32 -16.22 -1.73
C ASN A 59 16.91 -16.87 -1.77
N LYS A 60 15.99 -16.36 -0.95
CA LYS A 60 14.59 -16.79 -0.87
C LYS A 60 13.66 -15.72 -1.46
N PRO A 61 12.57 -16.10 -2.16
CA PRO A 61 11.50 -15.16 -2.47
C PRO A 61 11.08 -14.42 -1.20
N THR A 62 10.88 -13.11 -1.29
CA THR A 62 10.71 -12.29 -0.09
C THR A 62 9.47 -11.42 -0.19
N LEU A 63 8.64 -11.43 0.86
CA LEU A 63 7.53 -10.51 1.08
C LEU A 63 7.93 -9.48 2.14
N ILE A 64 7.96 -8.21 1.77
CA ILE A 64 8.18 -7.09 2.71
C ILE A 64 6.84 -6.44 3.00
N ILE A 65 6.41 -6.45 4.26
CA ILE A 65 5.13 -5.86 4.68
C ILE A 65 5.39 -4.54 5.41
N SER A 66 4.74 -3.47 4.96
CA SER A 66 4.76 -2.16 5.60
C SER A 66 3.36 -1.70 5.96
N HIS A 67 3.21 -0.91 7.02
CA HIS A 67 1.90 -0.53 7.57
C HIS A 67 1.13 0.51 6.73
N ASN A 68 1.77 1.18 5.77
CA ASN A 68 1.09 2.13 4.88
C ASN A 68 1.67 2.14 3.45
N LYS A 69 0.88 2.69 2.50
CA LYS A 69 1.25 2.77 1.08
C LYS A 69 2.52 3.61 0.83
N THR A 70 2.70 4.71 1.55
CA THR A 70 3.83 5.63 1.35
C THR A 70 5.16 4.99 1.70
N LEU A 71 5.23 4.32 2.86
CA LEU A 71 6.44 3.58 3.27
C LEU A 71 6.69 2.39 2.37
N ALA A 72 5.63 1.65 2.00
CA ALA A 72 5.76 0.57 1.03
C ALA A 72 6.32 1.08 -0.31
N GLY A 73 5.86 2.24 -0.80
CA GLY A 73 6.38 2.86 -2.02
C GLY A 73 7.85 3.29 -1.90
N GLN A 74 8.25 3.81 -0.75
CA GLN A 74 9.65 4.15 -0.49
C GLN A 74 10.54 2.90 -0.49
N LEU A 75 10.14 1.85 0.24
CA LEU A 75 10.86 0.58 0.29
C LEU A 75 10.95 -0.09 -1.09
N TYR A 76 9.87 -0.04 -1.87
CA TYR A 76 9.85 -0.53 -3.23
C TYR A 76 10.90 0.18 -4.11
N GLY A 77 10.96 1.52 -4.03
CA GLY A 77 11.97 2.30 -4.74
C GLY A 77 13.39 1.95 -4.33
N GLU A 78 13.66 1.86 -3.01
CA GLU A 78 14.97 1.47 -2.48
C GLU A 78 15.36 0.05 -2.90
N MET A 79 14.43 -0.92 -2.84
CA MET A 79 14.69 -2.30 -3.27
C MET A 79 14.93 -2.41 -4.78
N LYS A 80 14.25 -1.63 -5.61
CA LYS A 80 14.55 -1.56 -7.06
C LYS A 80 15.94 -1.00 -7.36
N GLU A 81 16.41 -0.03 -6.58
CA GLU A 81 17.78 0.48 -6.71
C GLU A 81 18.80 -0.60 -6.32
N PHE A 82 18.53 -1.39 -5.27
CA PHE A 82 19.42 -2.47 -4.81
C PHE A 82 19.38 -3.72 -5.70
N PHE A 83 18.26 -4.01 -6.34
CA PHE A 83 18.06 -5.21 -7.14
C PHE A 83 17.57 -4.91 -8.57
N PRO A 84 18.34 -4.16 -9.38
CA PRO A 84 17.90 -3.71 -10.70
C PRO A 84 17.72 -4.85 -11.72
N GLU A 85 18.35 -6.02 -11.50
CA GLU A 85 18.26 -7.19 -12.38
C GLU A 85 17.22 -8.23 -11.91
N ASN A 86 16.65 -8.07 -10.71
CA ASN A 86 15.69 -9.00 -10.11
C ASN A 86 14.26 -8.45 -10.18
N ALA A 87 13.27 -9.30 -9.96
CA ALA A 87 11.89 -8.87 -9.90
C ALA A 87 11.59 -8.19 -8.56
N VAL A 88 11.43 -6.90 -8.56
CA VAL A 88 10.95 -6.14 -7.40
C VAL A 88 9.57 -5.61 -7.74
N GLU A 89 8.57 -6.07 -7.00
CA GLU A 89 7.15 -5.87 -7.27
C GLU A 89 6.46 -5.09 -6.16
N TYR A 90 5.33 -4.46 -6.49
CA TYR A 90 4.58 -3.61 -5.56
C TYR A 90 3.15 -4.09 -5.41
N PHE A 91 2.71 -4.37 -4.19
CA PHE A 91 1.39 -4.92 -3.92
C PHE A 91 0.70 -4.18 -2.77
N VAL A 92 -0.04 -3.13 -3.11
CA VAL A 92 -0.83 -2.35 -2.14
C VAL A 92 -2.30 -2.32 -2.55
N SER A 93 -3.17 -1.70 -1.75
CA SER A 93 -4.56 -1.49 -2.14
C SER A 93 -4.62 -0.65 -3.42
N TYR A 94 -5.32 -1.14 -4.44
CA TYR A 94 -5.47 -0.48 -5.74
C TYR A 94 -6.59 0.57 -5.79
N TYR A 95 -7.23 0.82 -4.64
CA TYR A 95 -8.25 1.86 -4.54
C TYR A 95 -7.60 3.21 -4.22
N ASP A 96 -7.87 4.23 -5.05
CA ASP A 96 -7.58 5.63 -4.74
C ASP A 96 -8.61 6.16 -3.74
N TYR A 97 -9.88 5.85 -3.99
CA TYR A 97 -10.98 6.04 -3.08
C TYR A 97 -11.69 4.72 -2.84
N TYR A 98 -12.06 4.44 -1.60
CA TYR A 98 -12.79 3.24 -1.22
C TYR A 98 -13.81 3.51 -0.14
N GLN A 99 -15.09 3.49 -0.52
CA GLN A 99 -16.21 3.43 0.39
C GLN A 99 -16.73 1.98 0.43
N PRO A 100 -16.52 1.25 1.52
CA PRO A 100 -17.03 -0.11 1.60
C PRO A 100 -18.55 -0.14 1.62
N GLU A 101 -19.13 -1.16 0.99
CA GLU A 101 -20.56 -1.46 1.13
C GLU A 101 -20.92 -1.61 2.61
N ALA A 102 -21.95 -0.90 3.06
CA ALA A 102 -22.40 -0.94 4.44
C ALA A 102 -23.92 -0.74 4.55
N TYR A 103 -24.51 -1.18 5.65
CA TYR A 103 -25.87 -0.89 5.98
C TYR A 103 -25.98 -0.37 7.41
N VAL A 104 -26.73 0.71 7.60
CA VAL A 104 -26.97 1.34 8.90
C VAL A 104 -28.44 1.08 9.30
N PRO A 105 -28.70 0.06 10.13
CA PRO A 105 -30.08 -0.32 10.46
C PRO A 105 -30.89 0.78 11.15
N SER A 106 -30.25 1.65 11.93
CA SER A 106 -30.93 2.72 12.68
C SER A 106 -31.53 3.80 11.79
N SER A 107 -30.99 4.01 10.59
CA SER A 107 -31.48 4.99 9.62
C SER A 107 -32.03 4.34 8.34
N ASP A 108 -32.08 3.02 8.27
CA ASP A 108 -32.42 2.23 7.06
C ASP A 108 -31.65 2.72 5.83
N THR A 109 -30.35 3.00 6.02
CA THR A 109 -29.50 3.56 4.97
C THR A 109 -28.55 2.49 4.44
N TYR A 110 -28.71 2.14 3.16
CA TYR A 110 -27.75 1.32 2.44
C TYR A 110 -26.72 2.23 1.76
N ILE A 111 -25.47 1.94 2.02
CA ILE A 111 -24.31 2.60 1.40
C ILE A 111 -23.77 1.62 0.37
N GLU A 112 -23.91 1.94 -0.88
CA GLU A 112 -23.35 1.16 -1.97
C GLU A 112 -21.82 1.23 -1.96
N LYS A 113 -21.16 0.14 -2.41
CA LYS A 113 -19.72 0.15 -2.62
C LYS A 113 -19.39 1.20 -3.70
N ASP A 114 -18.62 2.19 -3.32
CA ASP A 114 -18.06 3.17 -4.26
C ASP A 114 -16.53 3.09 -4.22
N SER A 115 -15.90 2.99 -5.38
CA SER A 115 -14.45 2.84 -5.45
C SER A 115 -13.90 3.32 -6.79
N ALA A 116 -12.82 4.07 -6.73
CA ALA A 116 -12.00 4.39 -7.89
C ALA A 116 -10.77 3.47 -7.90
N ILE A 117 -10.61 2.71 -8.97
CA ILE A 117 -9.46 1.81 -9.16
C ILE A 117 -8.32 2.58 -9.81
N ASN A 118 -7.15 2.48 -9.23
CA ASN A 118 -5.91 2.97 -9.83
C ASN A 118 -5.35 1.89 -10.77
N GLU A 119 -5.43 2.13 -12.07
CA GLU A 119 -5.00 1.19 -13.09
C GLU A 119 -3.51 0.85 -13.03
N GLU A 120 -2.65 1.80 -12.62
CA GLU A 120 -1.22 1.56 -12.47
C GLU A 120 -0.93 0.64 -11.29
N ILE A 121 -1.63 0.83 -10.15
CA ILE A 121 -1.48 -0.07 -9.00
C ILE A 121 -2.07 -1.44 -9.30
N ASP A 122 -3.19 -1.52 -10.03
CA ASP A 122 -3.77 -2.80 -10.46
C ASP A 122 -2.79 -3.58 -11.36
N LYS A 123 -2.18 -2.91 -12.32
CA LYS A 123 -1.10 -3.47 -13.17
C LYS A 123 0.04 -4.04 -12.32
N LEU A 124 0.54 -3.26 -11.34
CA LEU A 124 1.63 -3.70 -10.45
C LEU A 124 1.24 -4.91 -9.60
N ARG A 125 -0.02 -5.02 -9.18
CA ARG A 125 -0.52 -6.20 -8.45
C ARG A 125 -0.55 -7.44 -9.33
N LEU A 126 -1.00 -7.32 -10.58
CA LEU A 126 -0.97 -8.41 -11.56
C LEU A 126 0.48 -8.80 -11.93
N SER A 127 1.39 -7.81 -12.04
CA SER A 127 2.81 -8.06 -12.22
C SER A 127 3.41 -8.88 -11.07
N ALA A 128 3.06 -8.57 -9.83
CA ALA A 128 3.55 -9.30 -8.66
C ALA A 128 3.16 -10.79 -8.68
N THR A 129 1.90 -11.11 -8.97
CA THR A 129 1.44 -12.51 -9.04
C THR A 129 1.99 -13.24 -10.26
N ALA A 130 2.17 -12.55 -11.39
CA ALA A 130 2.84 -13.09 -12.57
C ALA A 130 4.32 -13.43 -12.26
N ALA A 131 5.07 -12.50 -11.67
CA ALA A 131 6.46 -12.71 -11.29
C ALA A 131 6.64 -13.88 -10.31
N LEU A 132 5.78 -13.99 -9.28
CA LEU A 132 5.78 -15.13 -8.35
C LEU A 132 5.49 -16.47 -9.02
N SER A 133 4.75 -16.46 -10.13
CA SER A 133 4.44 -17.69 -10.89
C SER A 133 5.59 -18.15 -11.79
N GLU A 134 6.45 -17.22 -12.23
CA GLU A 134 7.54 -17.51 -13.19
C GLU A 134 8.92 -17.59 -12.56
N ARG A 135 9.19 -16.82 -11.49
CA ARG A 135 10.53 -16.57 -10.96
C ARG A 135 10.62 -16.91 -9.48
N ARG A 136 11.84 -17.12 -9.01
CA ARG A 136 12.14 -17.28 -7.58
C ARG A 136 12.90 -16.10 -6.97
N ASP A 137 13.51 -15.26 -7.79
CA ASP A 137 14.21 -14.04 -7.38
C ASP A 137 13.24 -12.83 -7.34
N VAL A 138 12.18 -12.99 -6.56
CA VAL A 138 11.09 -12.00 -6.45
C VAL A 138 11.06 -11.40 -5.06
N ILE A 139 11.04 -10.07 -5.00
CA ILE A 139 10.76 -9.29 -3.81
C ILE A 139 9.44 -8.58 -4.03
N VAL A 140 8.44 -8.87 -3.20
CA VAL A 140 7.17 -8.13 -3.22
C VAL A 140 7.12 -7.20 -2.02
N VAL A 141 7.03 -5.89 -2.27
CA VAL A 141 6.80 -4.90 -1.22
C VAL A 141 5.31 -4.62 -1.14
N ALA A 142 4.70 -4.92 0.00
CA ALA A 142 3.26 -4.87 0.18
C ALA A 142 2.84 -4.02 1.38
N SER A 143 1.62 -3.51 1.33
CA SER A 143 0.91 -3.05 2.54
C SER A 143 0.15 -4.22 3.17
N VAL A 144 -0.54 -3.99 4.29
CA VAL A 144 -1.41 -5.01 4.91
C VAL A 144 -2.51 -5.55 3.97
N SER A 145 -2.68 -4.98 2.78
CA SER A 145 -3.58 -5.54 1.76
C SER A 145 -3.19 -6.95 1.29
N CYS A 146 -1.96 -7.39 1.55
CA CYS A 146 -1.48 -8.74 1.23
C CYS A 146 -2.18 -9.88 1.99
N ILE A 147 -2.87 -9.58 3.11
CA ILE A 147 -3.64 -10.56 3.88
C ILE A 147 -5.11 -10.63 3.48
N TYR A 148 -5.56 -9.80 2.54
CA TYR A 148 -6.93 -9.81 2.03
C TYR A 148 -7.12 -10.88 0.95
N GLY A 149 -8.38 -11.32 0.82
CA GLY A 149 -8.78 -12.33 -0.16
C GLY A 149 -8.35 -12.00 -1.58
N LEU A 150 -7.80 -12.99 -2.25
CA LEU A 150 -7.38 -12.99 -3.64
C LEU A 150 -7.93 -14.26 -4.31
N GLY A 151 -7.88 -14.36 -5.63
CA GLY A 151 -8.23 -15.59 -6.35
C GLY A 151 -7.29 -16.75 -6.01
N SER A 152 -7.73 -17.96 -6.34
CA SER A 152 -6.94 -19.19 -6.13
C SER A 152 -5.64 -19.13 -6.95
N PRO A 153 -4.45 -19.33 -6.32
CA PRO A 153 -3.19 -19.39 -7.07
C PRO A 153 -3.09 -20.60 -8.02
N VAL A 154 -3.83 -21.67 -7.74
CA VAL A 154 -3.89 -22.84 -8.60
C VAL A 154 -4.64 -22.50 -9.88
N ASP A 155 -5.86 -21.97 -9.74
CA ASP A 155 -6.69 -21.58 -10.89
C ASP A 155 -5.98 -20.51 -11.73
N TYR A 156 -5.34 -19.54 -11.07
CA TYR A 156 -4.55 -18.51 -11.75
C TYR A 156 -3.42 -19.10 -12.61
N LYS A 157 -2.68 -20.09 -12.08
CA LYS A 157 -1.60 -20.79 -12.80
C LYS A 157 -2.13 -21.65 -13.95
N ASP A 158 -3.25 -22.35 -13.76
CA ASP A 158 -3.85 -23.22 -14.78
C ASP A 158 -4.45 -22.42 -15.95
N MET A 159 -4.75 -21.16 -15.70
CA MET A 159 -5.23 -20.23 -16.74
C MET A 159 -4.14 -19.57 -17.56
N ILE A 160 -2.86 -19.71 -17.20
CA ILE A 160 -1.74 -19.12 -17.95
C ILE A 160 -1.70 -19.69 -19.38
N LEU A 161 -1.66 -18.80 -20.37
CA LEU A 161 -1.52 -19.15 -21.78
C LEU A 161 -0.04 -19.10 -22.22
N SER A 162 0.56 -20.27 -22.35
CA SER A 162 1.94 -20.43 -22.82
C SER A 162 1.99 -20.66 -24.33
N LEU A 163 2.72 -19.82 -25.07
CA LEU A 163 2.83 -19.85 -26.52
C LEU A 163 4.29 -19.90 -26.95
N ARG A 164 4.56 -20.66 -28.04
CA ARG A 164 5.89 -20.79 -28.65
C ARG A 164 5.77 -20.89 -30.17
N PRO A 165 6.71 -20.30 -30.95
CA PRO A 165 6.80 -20.57 -32.38
C PRO A 165 6.96 -22.06 -32.66
N GLY A 166 6.28 -22.55 -33.70
CA GLY A 166 6.23 -23.98 -34.05
C GLY A 166 5.21 -24.79 -33.25
N MET A 167 4.44 -24.17 -32.36
CA MET A 167 3.40 -24.85 -31.60
C MET A 167 2.14 -25.01 -32.48
N ILE A 168 1.61 -26.21 -32.55
CA ILE A 168 0.32 -26.48 -33.22
C ILE A 168 -0.77 -26.09 -32.23
N LYS A 169 -1.48 -25.02 -32.51
CA LYS A 169 -2.59 -24.50 -31.71
C LYS A 169 -3.44 -23.58 -32.56
N ASP A 170 -4.73 -23.89 -32.66
CA ASP A 170 -5.67 -23.10 -33.43
C ASP A 170 -5.78 -21.67 -32.88
N ARG A 171 -5.83 -20.69 -33.78
CA ARG A 171 -6.05 -19.28 -33.44
C ARG A 171 -7.31 -19.07 -32.59
N ASP A 172 -8.39 -19.73 -32.94
CA ASP A 172 -9.68 -19.58 -32.25
C ASP A 172 -9.66 -20.20 -30.84
N GLU A 173 -8.84 -21.24 -30.61
CA GLU A 173 -8.55 -21.73 -29.26
C GLU A 173 -7.80 -20.70 -28.40
N VAL A 174 -6.83 -19.99 -29.01
CA VAL A 174 -6.11 -18.90 -28.33
C VAL A 174 -7.05 -17.76 -27.98
N ILE A 175 -7.92 -17.35 -28.93
CA ILE A 175 -8.93 -16.31 -28.69
C ILE A 175 -9.88 -16.72 -27.56
N LYS A 176 -10.39 -17.95 -27.61
CA LYS A 176 -11.27 -18.47 -26.56
C LYS A 176 -10.59 -18.44 -25.19
N LYS A 177 -9.33 -18.89 -25.12
CA LYS A 177 -8.57 -18.87 -23.85
C LYS A 177 -8.35 -17.45 -23.34
N LEU A 178 -8.10 -16.47 -24.21
CA LEU A 178 -7.99 -15.07 -23.80
C LEU A 178 -9.29 -14.54 -23.18
N VAL A 179 -10.44 -14.88 -23.74
CA VAL A 179 -11.76 -14.52 -23.17
C VAL A 179 -11.97 -15.18 -21.81
N GLU A 180 -11.64 -16.47 -21.68
CA GLU A 180 -11.69 -17.20 -20.40
C GLU A 180 -10.75 -16.56 -19.34
N MET A 181 -9.63 -15.96 -19.78
CA MET A 181 -8.67 -15.23 -18.94
C MET A 181 -9.11 -13.79 -18.64
N GLN A 182 -10.34 -13.40 -19.00
CA GLN A 182 -10.93 -12.07 -18.81
C GLN A 182 -10.26 -10.95 -19.63
N TYR A 183 -9.67 -11.28 -20.79
CA TYR A 183 -9.27 -10.28 -21.78
C TYR A 183 -10.48 -9.87 -22.62
N GLU A 184 -10.61 -8.58 -22.87
CA GLU A 184 -11.64 -8.02 -23.74
C GLU A 184 -11.13 -7.90 -25.17
N ARG A 185 -11.98 -8.32 -26.15
CA ARG A 185 -11.68 -8.05 -27.55
C ARG A 185 -12.03 -6.61 -27.89
N ASN A 186 -11.03 -5.82 -28.25
CA ASN A 186 -11.24 -4.44 -28.65
C ASN A 186 -10.33 -4.09 -29.85
N ASP A 187 -10.92 -4.07 -31.03
CA ASP A 187 -10.20 -3.78 -32.28
C ASP A 187 -9.98 -2.25 -32.49
N MET A 188 -10.71 -1.40 -31.74
CA MET A 188 -10.71 0.07 -31.92
C MET A 188 -9.82 0.78 -30.88
N ASP A 189 -9.87 0.36 -29.61
CA ASP A 189 -9.13 0.93 -28.49
C ASP A 189 -8.27 -0.15 -27.87
N PHE A 190 -7.00 -0.21 -28.27
CA PHE A 190 -6.06 -1.24 -27.85
C PHE A 190 -5.26 -0.78 -26.64
N HIS A 191 -5.66 -1.27 -25.48
CA HIS A 191 -5.08 -0.94 -24.18
C HIS A 191 -4.82 -2.21 -23.35
N ARG A 192 -4.27 -2.05 -22.17
CA ARG A 192 -4.00 -3.14 -21.22
C ARG A 192 -5.25 -4.04 -21.01
N SER A 193 -5.03 -5.35 -20.92
CA SER A 193 -6.08 -6.38 -20.76
C SER A 193 -7.02 -6.51 -21.97
N THR A 194 -6.61 -6.02 -23.16
CA THR A 194 -7.36 -6.23 -24.39
C THR A 194 -6.58 -7.04 -25.41
N PHE A 195 -7.29 -7.61 -26.36
CA PHE A 195 -6.68 -8.20 -27.55
C PHE A 195 -7.47 -7.79 -28.81
N ARG A 196 -6.80 -7.84 -29.96
CA ARG A 196 -7.40 -7.59 -31.27
C ARG A 196 -6.97 -8.65 -32.28
N VAL A 197 -7.79 -8.86 -33.29
CA VAL A 197 -7.57 -9.92 -34.29
C VAL A 197 -7.64 -9.35 -35.71
N HIS A 198 -6.59 -9.55 -36.47
CA HIS A 198 -6.51 -9.13 -37.88
C HIS A 198 -6.04 -10.29 -38.76
N GLY A 199 -7.00 -11.00 -39.39
CA GLY A 199 -6.69 -12.19 -40.20
C GLY A 199 -6.05 -13.30 -39.34
N ASP A 200 -4.84 -13.71 -39.68
CA ASP A 200 -4.07 -14.74 -39.01
C ASP A 200 -3.18 -14.18 -37.88
N VAL A 201 -3.45 -12.97 -37.44
CA VAL A 201 -2.67 -12.28 -36.39
C VAL A 201 -3.54 -11.99 -35.19
N VAL A 202 -3.07 -12.37 -34.00
CA VAL A 202 -3.66 -12.00 -32.71
C VAL A 202 -2.67 -11.10 -31.98
N GLU A 203 -3.08 -9.88 -31.68
CA GLU A 203 -2.32 -8.94 -30.87
C GLU A 203 -2.92 -8.85 -29.46
N ILE A 204 -2.08 -8.99 -28.45
CA ILE A 204 -2.47 -9.07 -27.05
C ILE A 204 -1.74 -7.98 -26.28
N PHE A 205 -2.45 -7.18 -25.50
CA PHE A 205 -1.84 -6.26 -24.56
C PHE A 205 -1.90 -6.88 -23.16
N PRO A 206 -0.79 -7.45 -22.64
CA PRO A 206 -0.79 -8.17 -21.39
C PRO A 206 -1.25 -7.31 -20.22
N ALA A 207 -1.98 -7.94 -19.28
CA ALA A 207 -2.57 -7.25 -18.13
C ALA A 207 -1.53 -6.73 -17.12
N ASN A 208 -0.37 -7.38 -17.06
CA ASN A 208 0.75 -7.06 -16.16
C ASN A 208 1.80 -6.14 -16.80
N GLU A 209 1.60 -5.73 -18.06
CA GLU A 209 2.51 -4.87 -18.83
C GLU A 209 1.91 -3.49 -19.09
N GLY A 210 2.73 -2.49 -19.33
CA GLY A 210 2.27 -1.12 -19.60
C GLY A 210 2.83 -0.47 -20.84
N GLU A 211 3.90 -1.06 -21.43
CA GLU A 211 4.64 -0.42 -22.52
C GLU A 211 4.75 -1.29 -23.78
N THR A 212 4.49 -2.58 -23.67
CA THR A 212 4.69 -3.53 -24.76
C THR A 212 3.47 -4.41 -24.95
N ALA A 213 3.18 -4.72 -26.21
CA ALA A 213 2.16 -5.68 -26.60
C ALA A 213 2.80 -6.86 -27.33
N VAL A 214 2.10 -7.97 -27.39
CA VAL A 214 2.55 -9.22 -28.01
C VAL A 214 1.76 -9.46 -29.28
N ARG A 215 2.44 -9.76 -30.37
CA ARG A 215 1.85 -10.19 -31.64
C ARG A 215 2.14 -11.65 -31.86
N VAL A 216 1.11 -12.45 -32.08
CA VAL A 216 1.17 -13.86 -32.43
C VAL A 216 0.68 -14.02 -33.85
N GLU A 217 1.54 -14.49 -34.73
CA GLU A 217 1.26 -14.72 -36.14
C GLU A 217 1.05 -16.22 -36.38
N PHE A 218 -0.03 -16.58 -37.08
CA PHE A 218 -0.39 -17.96 -37.35
C PHE A 218 -0.20 -18.28 -38.84
N PHE A 219 0.19 -19.51 -39.11
CA PHE A 219 0.17 -20.09 -40.47
C PHE A 219 -0.65 -21.39 -40.42
N GLY A 220 -1.93 -21.30 -40.76
CA GLY A 220 -2.92 -22.36 -40.47
C GLY A 220 -3.07 -22.53 -38.96
N ASP A 221 -2.88 -23.75 -38.49
CA ASP A 221 -2.99 -24.12 -37.05
C ASP A 221 -1.64 -24.06 -36.31
N GLU A 222 -0.59 -23.54 -36.95
CA GLU A 222 0.73 -23.41 -36.37
C GLU A 222 1.05 -21.97 -36.04
N ILE A 223 1.65 -21.71 -34.87
CA ILE A 223 2.21 -20.41 -34.50
C ILE A 223 3.52 -20.21 -35.27
N ASP A 224 3.54 -19.35 -36.26
CA ASP A 224 4.71 -19.08 -37.08
C ASP A 224 5.72 -18.18 -36.33
N GLN A 225 5.24 -17.06 -35.76
CA GLN A 225 6.11 -16.11 -35.09
C GLN A 225 5.40 -15.46 -33.88
N ILE A 226 6.21 -15.15 -32.87
CA ILE A 226 5.78 -14.30 -31.74
C ILE A 226 6.74 -13.13 -31.63
N SER A 227 6.19 -11.91 -31.57
CA SER A 227 6.98 -10.69 -31.44
C SER A 227 6.40 -9.75 -30.39
N GLU A 228 7.29 -9.05 -29.72
CA GLU A 228 6.97 -7.96 -28.80
C GLU A 228 7.07 -6.64 -29.58
N PHE A 229 6.09 -5.78 -29.45
CA PHE A 229 6.03 -4.53 -30.16
C PHE A 229 5.50 -3.37 -29.31
N ASP A 230 5.80 -2.17 -29.72
CA ASP A 230 5.27 -0.96 -29.11
C ASP A 230 3.85 -0.70 -29.65
N PRO A 231 2.81 -0.66 -28.78
CA PRO A 231 1.42 -0.54 -29.21
C PRO A 231 1.08 0.79 -29.92
N LEU A 232 1.85 1.87 -29.66
CA LEU A 232 1.63 3.19 -30.26
C LEU A 232 2.28 3.32 -31.64
N THR A 233 3.52 2.83 -31.77
CA THR A 233 4.32 2.97 -33.01
C THR A 233 4.26 1.74 -33.89
N ALA A 234 3.72 0.62 -33.40
CA ALA A 234 3.74 -0.71 -34.02
C ALA A 234 5.14 -1.26 -34.34
N GLN A 235 6.21 -0.65 -33.78
CA GLN A 235 7.58 -1.11 -33.99
C GLN A 235 7.85 -2.38 -33.21
N VAL A 236 8.34 -3.42 -33.90
CA VAL A 236 8.78 -4.66 -33.25
C VAL A 236 10.06 -4.39 -32.44
N ARG A 237 10.01 -4.65 -31.14
CA ARG A 237 11.15 -4.53 -30.21
C ARG A 237 11.99 -5.80 -30.19
N SER A 238 11.33 -6.96 -30.10
CA SER A 238 12.01 -8.25 -30.05
C SER A 238 11.19 -9.38 -30.68
N ARG A 239 11.85 -10.48 -31.07
CA ARG A 239 11.21 -11.75 -31.43
C ARG A 239 11.35 -12.71 -30.28
N LEU A 240 10.24 -13.31 -29.86
CA LEU A 240 10.17 -14.16 -28.70
C LEU A 240 10.20 -15.64 -29.09
N LYS A 241 10.95 -16.44 -28.34
CA LYS A 241 10.95 -17.92 -28.46
C LYS A 241 9.89 -18.56 -27.59
N HIS A 242 9.34 -17.81 -26.63
CA HIS A 242 8.30 -18.24 -25.70
C HIS A 242 7.71 -17.00 -25.06
N ILE A 243 6.39 -17.02 -24.81
CA ILE A 243 5.67 -16.06 -24.00
C ILE A 243 4.67 -16.77 -23.11
N ALA A 244 4.51 -16.30 -21.88
CA ALA A 244 3.40 -16.63 -21.01
C ALA A 244 2.49 -15.40 -20.87
N ILE A 245 1.23 -15.55 -21.24
CA ILE A 245 0.20 -14.53 -21.02
C ILE A 245 -0.54 -14.89 -19.75
N PHE A 246 -0.62 -13.94 -18.81
CA PHE A 246 -1.26 -14.09 -17.52
C PHE A 246 -2.70 -13.58 -17.55
N PRO A 247 -3.60 -14.09 -16.68
CA PRO A 247 -4.96 -13.63 -16.58
C PRO A 247 -5.08 -12.13 -16.32
N ALA A 248 -6.12 -11.49 -16.85
CA ALA A 248 -6.42 -10.08 -16.66
C ALA A 248 -7.04 -9.77 -15.27
N SER A 249 -7.38 -10.80 -14.50
CA SER A 249 -7.93 -10.69 -13.16
C SER A 249 -7.39 -11.79 -12.26
N HIS A 250 -7.34 -11.55 -10.95
CA HIS A 250 -7.03 -12.59 -9.98
C HIS A 250 -8.19 -13.58 -9.76
N TYR A 251 -9.43 -13.18 -10.09
CA TYR A 251 -10.63 -14.00 -9.94
C TYR A 251 -11.02 -14.66 -11.27
N VAL A 252 -10.10 -15.46 -11.82
CA VAL A 252 -10.35 -16.29 -13.00
C VAL A 252 -10.61 -17.73 -12.60
N VAL A 253 -11.62 -18.35 -13.20
CA VAL A 253 -12.06 -19.71 -12.88
C VAL A 253 -12.38 -20.43 -14.18
N ASP A 254 -12.03 -21.71 -14.26
CA ASP A 254 -12.40 -22.56 -15.40
C ASP A 254 -13.94 -22.60 -15.56
N PRO A 255 -14.48 -22.60 -16.78
CA PRO A 255 -15.93 -22.62 -17.01
C PRO A 255 -16.67 -23.75 -16.30
N LYS A 256 -16.04 -24.91 -16.09
CA LYS A 256 -16.68 -26.03 -15.36
C LYS A 256 -16.77 -25.73 -13.87
N GLU A 257 -15.71 -25.16 -13.31
CA GLU A 257 -15.70 -24.73 -11.90
C GLU A 257 -16.66 -23.56 -11.68
N MET A 258 -16.78 -22.65 -12.65
CA MET A 258 -17.80 -21.57 -12.61
C MET A 258 -19.23 -22.14 -12.57
N LEU A 259 -19.52 -23.17 -13.36
CA LEU A 259 -20.83 -23.84 -13.33
C LEU A 259 -21.10 -24.50 -11.97
N ARG A 260 -20.11 -25.18 -11.39
CA ARG A 260 -20.21 -25.75 -10.03
C ARG A 260 -20.46 -24.63 -9.01
N ALA A 261 -19.64 -23.59 -9.01
CA ALA A 261 -19.75 -22.48 -8.05
C ALA A 261 -21.11 -21.79 -8.12
N THR A 262 -21.64 -21.52 -9.32
CA THR A 262 -22.98 -20.92 -9.48
C THR A 262 -24.09 -21.83 -8.99
N THR A 263 -23.93 -23.16 -9.08
CA THR A 263 -24.88 -24.12 -8.50
C THR A 263 -24.83 -24.09 -6.97
N ASP A 264 -23.63 -24.10 -6.38
CA ASP A 264 -23.45 -24.03 -4.93
C ASP A 264 -24.01 -22.70 -4.36
N ILE A 265 -23.84 -21.59 -5.10
CA ILE A 265 -24.39 -20.26 -4.74
C ILE A 265 -25.93 -20.30 -4.77
N GLU A 266 -26.52 -20.95 -5.77
CA GLU A 266 -27.98 -21.07 -5.90
C GLU A 266 -28.58 -21.93 -4.78
N GLU A 267 -27.88 -22.98 -4.34
CA GLU A 267 -28.26 -23.79 -3.18
C GLU A 267 -28.24 -22.97 -1.89
N GLU A 268 -27.13 -22.24 -1.63
CA GLU A 268 -27.00 -21.34 -0.46
C GLU A 268 -28.09 -20.24 -0.49
N LEU A 269 -28.40 -19.70 -1.66
CA LEU A 269 -29.45 -18.71 -1.83
C LEU A 269 -30.81 -19.26 -1.40
N ASN A 270 -31.18 -20.49 -1.87
CA ASN A 270 -32.44 -21.12 -1.55
C ASN A 270 -32.55 -21.33 -0.02
N GLU A 271 -31.51 -21.82 0.63
CA GLU A 271 -31.47 -21.99 2.08
C GLU A 271 -31.66 -20.64 2.81
N ARG A 272 -31.02 -19.59 2.32
CA ARG A 272 -31.08 -18.26 2.95
C ARG A 272 -32.45 -17.60 2.75
N VAL A 273 -33.03 -17.72 1.58
CA VAL A 273 -34.41 -17.25 1.30
C VAL A 273 -35.40 -17.94 2.20
N ASP A 274 -35.30 -19.27 2.34
CA ASP A 274 -36.17 -20.05 3.24
C ASP A 274 -35.99 -19.64 4.73
N PHE A 275 -34.77 -19.37 5.14
CA PHE A 275 -34.49 -18.84 6.48
C PHE A 275 -35.24 -17.52 6.70
N PHE A 276 -35.11 -16.54 5.78
CA PHE A 276 -35.79 -15.27 5.93
C PHE A 276 -37.32 -15.41 5.90
N LYS A 277 -37.90 -16.23 5.01
CA LYS A 277 -39.34 -16.48 4.95
C LYS A 277 -39.89 -17.09 6.25
N ARG A 278 -39.16 -18.06 6.86
CA ARG A 278 -39.55 -18.68 8.14
C ARG A 278 -39.53 -17.72 9.30
N ASN A 279 -38.76 -16.63 9.20
CA ASN A 279 -38.65 -15.60 10.22
C ASN A 279 -39.44 -14.33 9.87
N ASP A 280 -40.41 -14.40 8.94
CA ASP A 280 -41.26 -13.29 8.50
C ASP A 280 -40.48 -12.07 7.92
N ARG A 281 -39.27 -12.30 7.42
CA ARG A 281 -38.38 -11.29 6.85
C ARG A 281 -38.45 -11.28 5.32
N LEU A 282 -39.65 -10.93 4.79
CA LEU A 282 -39.96 -11.05 3.36
C LEU A 282 -39.16 -10.05 2.50
N LEU A 283 -38.85 -8.88 3.01
CA LEU A 283 -38.09 -7.87 2.29
C LEU A 283 -36.63 -8.33 2.08
N GLU A 284 -36.00 -8.90 3.10
CA GLU A 284 -34.65 -9.45 3.01
C GLU A 284 -34.61 -10.67 2.09
N ALA A 285 -35.66 -11.51 2.12
CA ALA A 285 -35.77 -12.63 1.22
C ALA A 285 -35.84 -12.20 -0.25
N GLN A 286 -36.63 -11.17 -0.56
CA GLN A 286 -36.72 -10.61 -1.91
C GLN A 286 -35.40 -9.99 -2.34
N ARG A 287 -34.84 -9.14 -1.51
CA ARG A 287 -33.58 -8.41 -1.78
C ARG A 287 -32.44 -9.36 -2.13
N ILE A 288 -32.17 -10.38 -1.30
CA ILE A 288 -31.10 -11.33 -1.54
C ILE A 288 -31.35 -12.18 -2.77
N SER A 289 -32.62 -12.54 -3.02
CA SER A 289 -33.04 -13.35 -4.19
C SER A 289 -32.76 -12.60 -5.50
N GLU A 290 -33.24 -11.36 -5.62
CA GLU A 290 -33.08 -10.56 -6.83
C GLU A 290 -31.59 -10.30 -7.13
N ARG A 291 -30.81 -9.89 -6.14
CA ARG A 291 -29.40 -9.62 -6.31
C ARG A 291 -28.63 -10.86 -6.71
N THR A 292 -28.80 -11.96 -5.99
CA THR A 292 -28.00 -13.16 -6.23
C THR A 292 -28.32 -13.83 -7.55
N HIS A 293 -29.60 -13.86 -7.98
CA HIS A 293 -29.97 -14.39 -9.30
C HIS A 293 -29.32 -13.56 -10.42
N TYR A 294 -29.33 -12.23 -10.31
CA TYR A 294 -28.64 -11.36 -11.26
C TYR A 294 -27.15 -11.65 -11.32
N ASP A 295 -26.49 -11.77 -10.16
CA ASP A 295 -25.06 -12.07 -10.08
C ASP A 295 -24.72 -13.44 -10.70
N ILE A 296 -25.58 -14.48 -10.46
CA ILE A 296 -25.45 -15.83 -11.07
C ILE A 296 -25.58 -15.77 -12.61
N GLU A 297 -26.56 -15.03 -13.12
CA GLU A 297 -26.76 -14.86 -14.56
C GLU A 297 -25.51 -14.20 -15.20
N MET A 298 -25.02 -13.12 -14.61
CA MET A 298 -23.80 -12.45 -15.08
C MET A 298 -22.58 -13.38 -15.06
N MET A 299 -22.40 -14.15 -14.01
CA MET A 299 -21.28 -15.11 -13.91
C MET A 299 -21.38 -16.23 -14.96
N ARG A 300 -22.59 -16.71 -15.27
CA ARG A 300 -22.79 -17.75 -16.30
C ARG A 300 -22.56 -17.24 -17.72
N GLU A 301 -22.94 -15.98 -18.00
CA GLU A 301 -22.85 -15.40 -19.34
C GLU A 301 -21.45 -14.80 -19.64
N THR A 302 -20.86 -14.12 -18.66
CA THR A 302 -19.61 -13.34 -18.87
C THR A 302 -18.42 -13.85 -18.06
N GLY A 303 -18.62 -14.83 -17.17
CA GLY A 303 -17.59 -15.29 -16.23
C GLY A 303 -17.29 -14.30 -15.09
N PHE A 304 -18.08 -13.22 -14.95
CA PHE A 304 -17.82 -12.16 -13.97
C PHE A 304 -19.13 -11.51 -13.49
N CYS A 305 -19.11 -10.95 -12.26
CA CYS A 305 -20.16 -10.07 -11.78
C CYS A 305 -19.58 -8.98 -10.87
N SER A 306 -20.27 -7.86 -10.70
CA SER A 306 -19.86 -6.80 -9.76
C SER A 306 -19.89 -7.34 -8.33
N GLY A 307 -18.72 -7.28 -7.64
CA GLY A 307 -18.58 -7.85 -6.29
C GLY A 307 -18.38 -9.37 -6.26
N ILE A 308 -17.83 -9.94 -7.34
CA ILE A 308 -17.51 -11.38 -7.47
C ILE A 308 -16.68 -11.91 -6.28
N GLU A 309 -15.90 -11.06 -5.64
CA GLU A 309 -15.12 -11.39 -4.45
C GLU A 309 -15.99 -11.90 -3.27
N ASN A 310 -17.27 -11.51 -3.20
CA ASN A 310 -18.19 -12.00 -2.18
C ASN A 310 -18.56 -13.48 -2.34
N TYR A 311 -18.29 -14.04 -3.51
CA TYR A 311 -18.50 -15.45 -3.83
C TYR A 311 -17.19 -16.25 -3.88
N SER A 312 -16.06 -15.66 -3.46
CA SER A 312 -14.70 -16.24 -3.54
C SER A 312 -14.61 -17.65 -2.94
N ARG A 313 -15.33 -17.94 -1.85
CA ARG A 313 -15.39 -19.27 -1.25
C ARG A 313 -15.95 -20.33 -2.22
N HIS A 314 -17.05 -20.03 -2.88
CA HIS A 314 -17.67 -20.94 -3.84
C HIS A 314 -16.82 -21.08 -5.09
N LEU A 315 -16.27 -19.97 -5.61
CA LEU A 315 -15.38 -19.99 -6.76
C LEU A 315 -14.14 -20.88 -6.51
N ALA A 316 -13.54 -20.76 -5.33
CA ALA A 316 -12.40 -21.58 -4.93
C ALA A 316 -12.74 -22.99 -4.44
N GLY A 317 -14.02 -23.37 -4.36
CA GLY A 317 -14.45 -24.69 -3.87
C GLY A 317 -14.11 -24.96 -2.41
N LEU A 318 -14.01 -23.93 -1.58
CA LEU A 318 -13.61 -24.05 -0.19
C LEU A 318 -14.81 -24.30 0.75
N PRO A 319 -14.63 -25.10 1.81
CA PRO A 319 -15.63 -25.26 2.87
C PRO A 319 -15.96 -23.93 3.56
N ALA A 320 -17.15 -23.84 4.18
CA ALA A 320 -17.54 -22.67 4.95
C ALA A 320 -16.58 -22.40 6.12
N GLY A 321 -16.21 -21.13 6.31
CA GLY A 321 -15.28 -20.69 7.35
C GLY A 321 -13.80 -20.86 7.04
N SER A 322 -13.44 -21.42 5.88
CA SER A 322 -12.06 -21.54 5.44
C SER A 322 -11.39 -20.16 5.30
N PRO A 323 -10.07 -20.05 5.57
CA PRO A 323 -9.32 -18.85 5.24
C PRO A 323 -9.32 -18.64 3.72
N PRO A 324 -9.46 -17.40 3.25
CA PRO A 324 -9.35 -17.10 1.82
C PRO A 324 -7.91 -17.29 1.34
N PHE A 325 -7.76 -17.52 0.04
CA PHE A 325 -6.45 -17.35 -0.60
C PHE A 325 -6.04 -15.87 -0.59
N THR A 326 -4.77 -15.62 -0.37
CA THR A 326 -4.19 -14.28 -0.27
C THR A 326 -2.92 -14.19 -1.10
N LEU A 327 -2.26 -13.05 -1.14
CA LEU A 327 -0.95 -12.93 -1.82
C LEU A 327 0.08 -13.94 -1.26
N ILE A 328 0.00 -14.24 0.04
CA ILE A 328 0.93 -15.18 0.69
C ILE A 328 0.87 -16.56 0.05
N ASP A 329 -0.30 -16.99 -0.42
CA ASP A 329 -0.51 -18.30 -1.06
C ASP A 329 0.09 -18.41 -2.48
N TYR A 330 0.52 -17.27 -3.06
CA TYR A 330 1.24 -17.25 -4.34
C TYR A 330 2.76 -17.49 -4.17
N PHE A 331 3.28 -17.31 -2.96
CA PHE A 331 4.67 -17.61 -2.65
C PHE A 331 4.91 -19.12 -2.58
N PRO A 332 6.13 -19.59 -2.85
CA PRO A 332 6.51 -20.97 -2.55
C PRO A 332 6.66 -21.16 -1.03
N ASP A 333 6.66 -22.42 -0.58
CA ASP A 333 6.71 -22.74 0.86
C ASP A 333 7.97 -22.18 1.57
N ASP A 334 9.09 -22.08 0.86
CA ASP A 334 10.39 -21.63 1.39
C ASP A 334 10.64 -20.12 1.14
N PHE A 335 9.79 -19.25 1.61
CA PHE A 335 9.93 -17.81 1.44
C PHE A 335 10.24 -17.08 2.76
N LEU A 336 10.70 -15.83 2.65
CA LEU A 336 10.97 -14.95 3.78
C LEU A 336 9.93 -13.86 3.87
N ILE A 337 9.39 -13.62 5.05
CA ILE A 337 8.61 -12.41 5.36
C ILE A 337 9.51 -11.42 6.10
N ILE A 338 9.52 -10.17 5.68
CA ILE A 338 10.12 -9.06 6.44
C ILE A 338 9.01 -8.10 6.82
N VAL A 339 8.85 -7.85 8.11
CA VAL A 339 7.84 -6.92 8.62
C VAL A 339 8.53 -5.63 9.05
N ASP A 340 8.39 -4.59 8.21
CA ASP A 340 8.95 -3.28 8.51
C ASP A 340 8.07 -2.53 9.51
N GLU A 341 8.73 -1.81 10.44
CA GLU A 341 8.11 -1.17 11.61
C GLU A 341 7.11 -2.14 12.28
N SER A 342 7.60 -3.34 12.63
CA SER A 342 6.80 -4.48 13.07
C SER A 342 5.90 -4.16 14.25
N HIS A 343 6.35 -3.32 15.18
CA HIS A 343 5.59 -2.84 16.35
C HIS A 343 4.29 -2.08 15.99
N ILE A 344 4.15 -1.61 14.73
CA ILE A 344 2.91 -1.00 14.20
C ILE A 344 2.22 -1.96 13.23
N THR A 345 2.98 -2.61 12.36
CA THR A 345 2.46 -3.44 11.27
C THR A 345 1.74 -4.68 11.80
N LEU A 346 2.28 -5.37 12.80
CA LEU A 346 1.65 -6.57 13.36
C LEU A 346 0.34 -6.29 14.10
N PRO A 347 0.23 -5.26 14.97
CA PRO A 347 -1.05 -4.85 15.54
C PRO A 347 -2.09 -4.46 14.49
N GLN A 348 -1.68 -3.87 13.36
CA GLN A 348 -2.57 -3.55 12.25
C GLN A 348 -3.09 -4.82 11.57
N VAL A 349 -2.22 -5.80 11.26
CA VAL A 349 -2.62 -7.11 10.74
C VAL A 349 -3.64 -7.77 11.66
N ARG A 350 -3.39 -7.74 12.97
CA ARG A 350 -4.31 -8.31 13.98
C ARG A 350 -5.67 -7.62 14.02
N GLY A 351 -5.71 -6.31 13.82
CA GLY A 351 -6.94 -5.51 13.90
C GLY A 351 -7.87 -5.61 12.68
N MET A 352 -7.35 -6.00 11.50
CA MET A 352 -8.11 -5.95 10.24
C MET A 352 -9.33 -6.86 10.22
N PHE A 353 -9.22 -8.07 10.76
CA PHE A 353 -10.27 -9.08 10.72
C PHE A 353 -11.57 -8.64 11.42
N ALA A 354 -11.46 -8.08 12.62
CA ALA A 354 -12.62 -7.75 13.46
C ALA A 354 -13.51 -6.67 12.83
N GLY A 355 -12.90 -5.64 12.23
CA GLY A 355 -13.63 -4.54 11.58
C GLY A 355 -14.41 -4.99 10.35
N ASP A 356 -13.80 -5.81 9.49
CA ASP A 356 -14.46 -6.36 8.31
C ASP A 356 -15.63 -7.29 8.68
N ARG A 357 -15.44 -8.16 9.66
CA ARG A 357 -16.45 -9.10 10.14
C ARG A 357 -17.71 -8.41 10.64
N SER A 358 -17.58 -7.36 11.44
CA SER A 358 -18.71 -6.61 12.01
C SER A 358 -19.58 -6.00 10.91
N ARG A 359 -18.95 -5.35 9.93
CA ARG A 359 -19.63 -4.72 8.79
C ARG A 359 -20.40 -5.75 7.93
N LYS A 360 -19.76 -6.86 7.59
CA LYS A 360 -20.35 -7.91 6.75
C LYS A 360 -21.46 -8.67 7.44
N ASN A 361 -21.38 -8.89 8.75
CA ASN A 361 -22.49 -9.50 9.50
C ASN A 361 -23.79 -8.70 9.29
N THR A 362 -23.73 -7.37 9.36
CA THR A 362 -24.90 -6.52 9.13
C THR A 362 -25.45 -6.69 7.71
N LEU A 363 -24.59 -6.75 6.68
CA LEU A 363 -25.03 -6.96 5.29
C LEU A 363 -25.71 -8.32 5.10
N VAL A 364 -25.18 -9.37 5.72
CA VAL A 364 -25.75 -10.72 5.67
C VAL A 364 -27.06 -10.80 6.44
N ASP A 365 -27.13 -10.21 7.64
CA ASP A 365 -28.32 -10.24 8.48
C ASP A 365 -29.50 -9.51 7.81
N TYR A 366 -29.26 -8.46 7.05
CA TYR A 366 -30.30 -7.68 6.38
C TYR A 366 -30.50 -8.03 4.89
N GLY A 367 -29.99 -9.18 4.43
CA GLY A 367 -30.26 -9.74 3.10
C GLY A 367 -29.59 -8.98 1.94
N PHE A 368 -28.51 -8.26 2.18
CA PHE A 368 -27.72 -7.64 1.11
C PHE A 368 -26.65 -8.59 0.54
N ARG A 369 -26.17 -9.54 1.35
CA ARG A 369 -25.18 -10.53 0.95
C ARG A 369 -25.51 -11.91 1.51
N LEU A 370 -25.05 -12.96 0.81
CA LEU A 370 -25.13 -14.34 1.30
C LEU A 370 -24.15 -14.56 2.48
N PRO A 371 -24.38 -15.55 3.33
CA PRO A 371 -23.45 -15.93 4.41
C PRO A 371 -22.02 -16.19 3.93
N SER A 372 -21.83 -16.73 2.72
CA SER A 372 -20.51 -16.96 2.11
C SER A 372 -19.67 -15.69 1.95
N ALA A 373 -20.29 -14.51 1.86
CA ALA A 373 -19.57 -13.24 1.81
C ALA A 373 -18.74 -12.97 3.08
N LEU A 374 -19.07 -13.63 4.20
CA LEU A 374 -18.28 -13.56 5.45
C LEU A 374 -16.90 -14.23 5.31
N ASP A 375 -16.72 -15.11 4.35
CA ASP A 375 -15.46 -15.83 4.09
C ASP A 375 -14.52 -15.05 3.15
N ASN A 376 -15.03 -14.05 2.41
CA ASN A 376 -14.20 -13.05 1.76
C ASN A 376 -13.74 -12.00 2.78
N ARG A 377 -12.66 -12.24 3.46
CA ARG A 377 -12.17 -11.47 4.61
C ARG A 377 -10.65 -11.44 4.65
N PRO A 378 -10.03 -10.52 5.39
CA PRO A 378 -8.62 -10.67 5.70
C PRO A 378 -8.38 -11.93 6.55
N LEU A 379 -7.19 -12.47 6.49
CA LEU A 379 -6.76 -13.51 7.42
C LEU A 379 -6.93 -13.01 8.86
N ASN A 380 -7.37 -13.87 9.75
CA ASN A 380 -7.18 -13.61 11.17
C ASN A 380 -5.70 -13.82 11.54
N PHE A 381 -5.30 -13.35 12.73
CA PHE A 381 -3.88 -13.35 13.07
C PHE A 381 -3.27 -14.76 13.16
N SER A 382 -4.01 -15.74 13.70
CA SER A 382 -3.54 -17.13 13.79
C SER A 382 -3.42 -17.80 12.41
N GLU A 383 -4.31 -17.47 11.47
CA GLU A 383 -4.22 -17.92 10.09
C GLU A 383 -3.01 -17.32 9.39
N PHE A 384 -2.72 -16.02 9.64
CA PHE A 384 -1.52 -15.39 9.16
C PHE A 384 -0.27 -16.06 9.71
N GLU A 385 -0.19 -16.29 11.04
CA GLU A 385 0.92 -16.97 11.67
C GLU A 385 1.17 -18.38 11.11
N SER A 386 0.10 -19.11 10.82
CA SER A 386 0.20 -20.48 10.29
C SER A 386 0.82 -20.57 8.89
N LYS A 387 0.88 -19.46 8.16
CA LYS A 387 1.46 -19.38 6.80
C LYS A 387 2.93 -18.94 6.79
N ILE A 388 3.53 -18.66 7.95
CA ILE A 388 4.89 -18.15 8.07
C ILE A 388 5.90 -19.31 8.09
N ASP A 389 6.79 -19.34 7.09
CA ASP A 389 8.00 -20.17 7.14
C ASP A 389 9.09 -19.49 8.00
N GLN A 390 9.55 -18.33 7.58
CA GLN A 390 10.52 -17.52 8.30
C GLN A 390 10.14 -16.04 8.25
N MET A 391 10.32 -15.33 9.38
CA MET A 391 9.97 -13.92 9.49
C MET A 391 11.06 -13.11 10.21
N LEU A 392 11.42 -11.99 9.59
CA LEU A 392 12.28 -10.96 10.16
C LEU A 392 11.44 -9.77 10.62
N PHE A 393 11.43 -9.51 11.90
CA PHE A 393 10.90 -8.27 12.46
C PHE A 393 11.93 -7.16 12.34
N VAL A 394 11.55 -6.02 11.79
CA VAL A 394 12.43 -4.86 11.65
C VAL A 394 11.80 -3.68 12.37
N SER A 395 12.46 -3.18 13.41
CA SER A 395 11.95 -2.07 14.21
C SER A 395 13.07 -1.36 14.96
N ALA A 396 12.88 -0.07 15.25
CA ALA A 396 13.71 0.66 16.22
C ALA A 396 13.22 0.46 17.67
N THR A 397 12.00 -0.01 17.83
CA THR A 397 11.28 -0.21 19.09
C THR A 397 10.39 -1.45 18.98
N PRO A 398 10.97 -2.68 18.93
CA PRO A 398 10.19 -3.91 18.91
C PRO A 398 9.17 -3.95 20.05
N GLY A 399 7.98 -4.51 19.80
CA GLY A 399 6.92 -4.67 20.80
C GLY A 399 7.00 -6.00 21.55
N ASP A 400 6.00 -6.24 22.39
CA ASP A 400 5.93 -7.46 23.23
C ASP A 400 5.87 -8.72 22.37
N TYR A 401 5.11 -8.71 21.28
CA TYR A 401 4.96 -9.86 20.38
C TYR A 401 6.30 -10.30 19.80
N GLU A 402 7.10 -9.36 19.32
CA GLU A 402 8.44 -9.63 18.80
C GLU A 402 9.32 -10.23 19.89
N GLY A 403 9.32 -9.61 21.09
CA GLY A 403 10.12 -10.08 22.24
C GLY A 403 9.73 -11.48 22.75
N GLU A 404 8.47 -11.87 22.62
CA GLU A 404 7.98 -13.21 23.03
C GLU A 404 8.30 -14.30 21.99
N HIS A 405 8.45 -13.94 20.70
CA HIS A 405 8.58 -14.91 19.63
C HIS A 405 9.99 -14.97 19.02
N GLU A 406 10.78 -13.91 19.15
CA GLU A 406 12.12 -13.88 18.56
C GLU A 406 13.03 -14.98 19.13
N MET A 407 13.68 -15.71 18.26
CA MET A 407 14.70 -16.72 18.59
C MET A 407 16.09 -16.08 18.65
N MET A 408 16.26 -14.94 17.98
CA MET A 408 17.50 -14.16 17.97
C MET A 408 17.19 -12.69 17.69
N ARG A 409 17.96 -11.80 18.30
CA ARG A 409 17.91 -10.35 18.08
C ARG A 409 19.27 -9.81 17.67
N ALA A 410 19.35 -9.21 16.50
CA ALA A 410 20.51 -8.45 16.05
C ALA A 410 20.28 -6.96 16.32
N GLU A 411 21.22 -6.31 16.99
CA GLU A 411 21.15 -4.87 17.28
C GLU A 411 22.01 -4.08 16.32
N GLN A 412 21.43 -3.00 15.75
CA GLN A 412 22.08 -2.10 14.80
C GLN A 412 21.90 -0.66 15.24
N VAL A 413 22.81 -0.15 16.07
CA VAL A 413 22.80 1.18 16.68
C VAL A 413 23.64 2.17 15.88
N ILE A 414 24.75 1.71 15.29
CA ILE A 414 25.70 2.57 14.60
C ILE A 414 25.12 3.10 13.28
N ARG A 415 25.11 4.44 13.16
CA ARG A 415 24.82 5.15 11.91
C ARG A 415 26.11 5.36 11.13
N PRO A 416 26.17 4.94 9.86
CA PRO A 416 27.37 5.18 9.02
C PRO A 416 27.76 6.64 8.89
N THR A 417 26.82 7.57 9.05
CA THR A 417 27.03 9.02 9.00
C THR A 417 27.67 9.60 10.26
N GLY A 418 27.82 8.81 11.32
CA GLY A 418 28.32 9.24 12.61
C GLY A 418 27.34 10.09 13.43
N LEU A 419 26.12 10.30 12.97
CA LEU A 419 25.12 11.11 13.65
C LEU A 419 24.72 10.51 15.00
N LEU A 420 24.82 11.32 16.05
CA LEU A 420 24.45 10.95 17.41
C LEU A 420 22.92 11.07 17.61
N ASP A 421 22.39 10.29 18.53
CA ASP A 421 21.04 10.56 19.05
C ASP A 421 21.02 11.95 19.72
N PRO A 422 19.92 12.71 19.63
CA PRO A 422 19.86 14.08 20.10
C PRO A 422 19.94 14.14 21.65
N PRO A 423 20.56 15.16 22.24
CA PRO A 423 20.45 15.41 23.66
C PRO A 423 19.01 15.77 24.02
N ILE A 424 18.56 15.36 25.21
CA ILE A 424 17.22 15.60 25.71
C ILE A 424 17.29 16.48 26.93
N GLU A 425 16.51 17.56 26.95
CA GLU A 425 16.30 18.41 28.11
C GLU A 425 14.86 18.30 28.60
N VAL A 426 14.67 18.17 29.91
CA VAL A 426 13.35 18.21 30.53
C VAL A 426 13.20 19.58 31.20
N ARG A 427 12.12 20.29 30.84
CA ARG A 427 11.81 21.63 31.33
C ARG A 427 10.42 21.67 31.95
N PRO A 428 10.10 22.59 32.89
CA PRO A 428 8.79 22.68 33.52
C PRO A 428 7.69 23.04 32.53
N VAL A 429 6.44 22.63 32.83
CA VAL A 429 5.26 22.95 32.03
C VAL A 429 4.90 24.43 32.17
N GLU A 430 5.12 25.03 33.34
CA GLU A 430 4.90 26.46 33.54
C GLU A 430 5.79 27.31 32.64
N GLY A 431 5.19 28.17 31.81
CA GLY A 431 5.93 28.99 30.85
C GLY A 431 6.37 28.26 29.58
N GLN A 432 5.95 27.00 29.35
CA GLN A 432 6.37 26.17 28.22
C GLN A 432 6.20 26.84 26.84
N ILE A 433 5.18 27.65 26.66
CA ILE A 433 4.89 28.28 25.34
C ILE A 433 5.89 29.42 25.06
N ASP A 434 6.22 30.25 26.04
CA ASP A 434 7.19 31.32 25.89
C ASP A 434 8.61 30.75 25.66
N ASP A 435 8.96 29.71 26.40
CA ASP A 435 10.23 28.98 26.26
C ASP A 435 10.30 28.30 24.88
N LEU A 436 9.24 27.65 24.44
CA LEU A 436 9.11 27.04 23.10
C LEU A 436 9.36 28.07 22.00
N ILE A 437 8.77 29.27 22.09
CA ILE A 437 8.97 30.33 21.11
C ILE A 437 10.43 30.79 21.08
N ALA A 438 11.06 30.88 22.23
CA ALA A 438 12.48 31.24 22.33
C ALA A 438 13.37 30.19 21.64
N GLU A 439 13.13 28.89 21.89
CA GLU A 439 13.87 27.80 21.24
C GLU A 439 13.58 27.72 19.73
N ILE A 440 12.32 27.90 19.30
CA ILE A 440 11.97 27.99 17.87
C ILE A 440 12.81 29.10 17.20
N ARG A 441 12.77 30.33 17.75
CA ARG A 441 13.51 31.45 17.17
C ARG A 441 15.03 31.22 17.13
N LYS A 442 15.56 30.52 18.12
CA LYS A 442 16.97 30.14 18.16
C LYS A 442 17.31 29.15 17.05
N THR A 443 16.50 28.11 16.89
CA THR A 443 16.69 27.07 15.86
C THR A 443 16.56 27.63 14.44
N LEU A 444 15.63 28.54 14.22
CA LEU A 444 15.41 29.16 12.91
C LEU A 444 16.58 30.05 12.46
N ARG A 445 17.40 30.58 13.38
CA ARG A 445 18.62 31.32 13.01
C ARG A 445 19.62 30.49 12.22
N SER A 446 19.68 29.19 12.49
CA SER A 446 20.51 28.21 11.75
C SER A 446 19.80 27.67 10.49
N LYS A 447 18.63 28.20 10.10
CA LYS A 447 17.79 27.72 9.00
C LYS A 447 17.34 26.27 9.14
N ASN A 448 17.29 25.76 10.34
CA ASN A 448 16.77 24.44 10.68
C ASN A 448 15.27 24.48 10.92
N LYS A 449 14.61 23.33 10.89
CA LYS A 449 13.17 23.15 11.07
C LYS A 449 12.83 22.63 12.46
N VAL A 450 11.60 22.85 12.86
CA VAL A 450 11.09 22.50 14.20
C VAL A 450 9.85 21.61 14.10
N LEU A 451 9.82 20.59 14.94
CA LEU A 451 8.69 19.71 15.13
C LEU A 451 8.13 19.88 16.55
N VAL A 452 6.83 20.11 16.69
CA VAL A 452 6.16 20.25 18.00
C VAL A 452 5.04 19.20 18.11
N THR A 453 5.05 18.43 19.19
CA THR A 453 3.99 17.42 19.43
C THR A 453 3.10 17.85 20.59
N THR A 454 1.76 17.77 20.35
CA THR A 454 0.70 18.05 21.33
C THR A 454 -0.11 16.79 21.62
N LEU A 455 -1.02 16.84 22.59
CA LEU A 455 -1.87 15.72 22.98
C LEU A 455 -3.22 15.68 22.24
N THR A 456 -3.74 16.83 21.82
CA THR A 456 -5.08 16.92 21.22
C THR A 456 -5.07 17.78 19.96
N LYS A 457 -6.06 17.53 19.07
CA LYS A 457 -6.29 18.32 17.85
C LYS A 457 -6.46 19.81 18.17
N ARG A 458 -7.28 20.11 19.17
CA ARG A 458 -7.55 21.48 19.60
C ARG A 458 -6.26 22.18 20.07
N MET A 459 -5.44 21.52 20.89
CA MET A 459 -4.14 22.09 21.30
C MET A 459 -3.22 22.37 20.10
N ALA A 460 -3.21 21.49 19.09
CA ALA A 460 -2.40 21.70 17.90
C ALA A 460 -2.91 22.92 17.08
N GLU A 461 -4.21 23.06 16.94
CA GLU A 461 -4.85 24.19 16.26
C GLU A 461 -4.59 25.50 16.99
N ASP A 462 -4.92 25.57 18.29
CA ASP A 462 -4.72 26.75 19.14
C ASP A 462 -3.23 27.19 19.17
N LEU A 463 -2.31 26.23 19.29
CA LEU A 463 -0.88 26.53 19.25
C LEU A 463 -0.42 27.03 17.89
N THR A 464 -0.93 26.46 16.81
CA THR A 464 -0.60 26.90 15.44
C THR A 464 -1.06 28.32 15.19
N GLU A 465 -2.26 28.69 15.64
CA GLU A 465 -2.76 30.06 15.55
C GLU A 465 -1.89 31.02 16.36
N TYR A 466 -1.60 30.67 17.61
CA TYR A 466 -0.73 31.47 18.49
C TYR A 466 0.68 31.70 17.92
N LEU A 467 1.31 30.65 17.38
CA LEU A 467 2.63 30.77 16.75
C LEU A 467 2.60 31.62 15.48
N ARG A 468 1.50 31.53 14.71
CA ARG A 468 1.30 32.39 13.52
C ARG A 468 1.18 33.85 13.90
N ASP A 469 0.42 34.15 14.95
CA ASP A 469 0.28 35.52 15.48
C ASP A 469 1.60 36.07 16.02
N ALA A 470 2.47 35.19 16.54
CA ALA A 470 3.85 35.53 16.95
C ALA A 470 4.82 35.71 15.75
N GLY A 471 4.31 35.65 14.49
CA GLY A 471 5.09 35.86 13.27
C GLY A 471 5.92 34.66 12.82
N ILE A 472 5.60 33.43 13.27
CA ILE A 472 6.29 32.19 12.91
C ILE A 472 5.54 31.51 11.75
N ARG A 473 6.28 31.10 10.72
CA ARG A 473 5.72 30.31 9.60
C ARG A 473 5.45 28.87 10.08
N VAL A 474 4.20 28.55 10.37
CA VAL A 474 3.78 27.30 11.00
C VAL A 474 2.62 26.65 10.24
N ARG A 475 2.63 25.31 10.18
CA ARG A 475 1.47 24.49 9.79
C ARG A 475 1.21 23.42 10.84
N TYR A 476 -0.02 22.90 10.88
CA TYR A 476 -0.35 21.74 11.71
C TYR A 476 -0.68 20.52 10.86
N LEU A 477 -0.52 19.33 11.46
CA LEU A 477 -0.79 18.05 10.85
C LEU A 477 -1.60 17.19 11.81
N HIS A 478 -2.74 16.64 11.34
CA HIS A 478 -3.60 15.75 12.11
C HIS A 478 -4.09 14.55 11.27
N SER A 479 -4.86 13.63 11.90
CA SER A 479 -5.29 12.37 11.30
C SER A 479 -6.24 12.51 10.10
N ASP A 480 -6.95 13.63 10.01
CA ASP A 480 -8.01 13.84 9.01
C ASP A 480 -7.45 14.47 7.71
N ILE A 481 -6.17 14.82 7.68
CA ILE A 481 -5.48 15.30 6.48
C ILE A 481 -5.18 14.09 5.58
N ASP A 482 -5.57 14.19 4.32
CA ASP A 482 -5.36 13.11 3.37
C ASP A 482 -3.87 12.87 3.06
N THR A 483 -3.58 11.73 2.41
CA THR A 483 -2.20 11.30 2.16
C THR A 483 -1.46 12.25 1.21
N LEU A 484 -2.15 12.84 0.23
CA LEU A 484 -1.56 13.76 -0.76
C LEU A 484 -1.24 15.12 -0.15
N GLU A 485 -2.20 15.71 0.56
CA GLU A 485 -2.01 16.97 1.28
C GLU A 485 -0.87 16.86 2.29
N ARG A 486 -0.77 15.71 2.96
CA ARG A 486 0.32 15.42 3.89
C ARG A 486 1.68 15.35 3.20
N ALA A 487 1.78 14.67 2.06
CA ALA A 487 3.01 14.63 1.27
C ALA A 487 3.42 16.05 0.81
N GLN A 488 2.44 16.89 0.47
CA GLN A 488 2.64 18.27 0.11
C GLN A 488 3.13 19.12 1.30
N ILE A 489 2.55 18.95 2.50
CA ILE A 489 3.00 19.64 3.72
C ILE A 489 4.47 19.30 4.02
N ILE A 490 4.86 18.03 3.92
CA ILE A 490 6.25 17.61 4.13
C ILE A 490 7.18 18.23 3.08
N ARG A 491 6.77 18.22 1.82
CA ARG A 491 7.50 18.85 0.72
C ARG A 491 7.67 20.36 0.93
N ASP A 492 6.59 21.05 1.28
CA ASP A 492 6.58 22.49 1.52
C ASP A 492 7.54 22.85 2.66
N MET A 493 7.58 22.05 3.74
CA MET A 493 8.55 22.25 4.83
C MET A 493 9.99 22.13 4.34
N ARG A 494 10.28 21.14 3.50
CA ARG A 494 11.61 20.92 2.92
C ARG A 494 11.99 21.98 1.88
N LEU A 495 11.00 22.55 1.18
CA LEU A 495 11.17 23.68 0.24
C LEU A 495 11.18 25.05 0.89
N ASP A 496 11.25 25.11 2.22
CA ASP A 496 11.33 26.35 3.00
C ASP A 496 10.09 27.25 2.94
N VAL A 497 8.91 26.69 2.63
CA VAL A 497 7.64 27.43 2.63
C VAL A 497 7.21 27.79 4.06
N PHE A 498 7.48 26.89 5.03
CA PHE A 498 7.25 27.12 6.46
C PHE A 498 8.33 26.44 7.31
N ASP A 499 8.38 26.74 8.61
CA ASP A 499 9.50 26.39 9.49
C ASP A 499 9.12 25.44 10.62
N VAL A 500 7.88 25.50 11.08
CA VAL A 500 7.42 24.77 12.26
C VAL A 500 6.23 23.89 11.86
N LEU A 501 6.33 22.61 12.19
CA LEU A 501 5.25 21.64 12.04
C LEU A 501 4.72 21.25 13.41
N VAL A 502 3.43 21.51 13.66
CA VAL A 502 2.74 21.14 14.90
C VAL A 502 1.85 19.91 14.61
N GLY A 503 1.81 18.92 15.49
CA GLY A 503 0.90 17.80 15.30
C GLY A 503 0.74 16.93 16.55
N ILE A 504 -0.26 16.04 16.52
CA ILE A 504 -0.60 15.16 17.64
C ILE A 504 0.25 13.89 17.59
N ASN A 505 0.17 13.15 16.51
CA ASN A 505 0.84 11.88 16.29
C ASN A 505 1.60 11.91 14.97
N LEU A 506 2.70 12.63 14.98
CA LEU A 506 3.57 12.78 13.81
C LEU A 506 4.41 11.53 13.53
N LEU A 507 4.24 10.47 14.35
CA LEU A 507 5.05 9.24 14.30
C LEU A 507 4.59 8.24 13.26
N ARG A 508 3.28 8.19 13.00
CA ARG A 508 2.67 7.11 12.21
C ARG A 508 3.12 7.07 10.76
N GLU A 509 3.90 8.08 10.28
CA GLU A 509 3.96 8.27 8.85
C GLU A 509 5.31 8.74 8.32
N GLY A 510 6.36 8.01 8.59
CA GLY A 510 7.59 8.05 7.82
C GLY A 510 8.18 9.44 7.53
N LEU A 511 8.00 10.42 8.45
CA LEU A 511 8.56 11.76 8.30
C LEU A 511 10.08 11.69 8.22
N ASP A 512 10.61 11.69 7.01
CA ASP A 512 12.03 11.76 6.74
C ASP A 512 12.42 13.19 6.35
N ILE A 513 12.59 14.04 7.37
CA ILE A 513 12.94 15.45 7.20
C ILE A 513 14.29 15.69 7.90
N PRO A 514 15.42 15.60 7.20
CA PRO A 514 16.76 15.79 7.80
C PRO A 514 16.99 17.20 8.35
N GLU A 515 16.18 18.15 7.92
CA GLU A 515 16.27 19.56 8.29
C GLU A 515 15.73 19.85 9.71
N ILE A 516 15.07 18.87 10.38
CA ILE A 516 14.56 19.01 11.75
C ILE A 516 15.73 18.98 12.74
N ALA A 517 15.92 20.08 13.46
CA ALA A 517 16.93 20.20 14.53
C ALA A 517 16.31 20.32 15.93
N LEU A 518 15.07 20.80 16.06
CA LEU A 518 14.37 20.83 17.34
C LEU A 518 13.11 19.94 17.29
N VAL A 519 12.98 19.07 18.25
CA VAL A 519 11.74 18.38 18.57
C VAL A 519 11.28 18.81 19.96
N ALA A 520 10.12 19.45 20.04
CA ALA A 520 9.50 19.86 21.29
C ALA A 520 8.29 18.96 21.61
N ILE A 521 8.28 18.41 22.80
CA ILE A 521 7.23 17.51 23.29
C ILE A 521 6.51 18.20 24.43
N LEU A 522 5.29 18.72 24.18
CA LEU A 522 4.49 19.37 25.19
C LEU A 522 3.79 18.32 26.06
N ASP A 523 3.61 18.64 27.34
CA ASP A 523 2.93 17.75 28.31
C ASP A 523 3.47 16.30 28.23
N ALA A 524 4.79 16.15 28.28
CA ALA A 524 5.44 14.84 28.11
C ALA A 524 5.16 13.88 29.29
N ASP A 525 4.75 14.39 30.44
CA ASP A 525 4.38 13.64 31.65
C ASP A 525 2.93 13.13 31.66
N LYS A 526 2.12 13.45 30.67
CA LYS A 526 0.75 12.93 30.53
C LYS A 526 0.78 11.53 29.92
N GLU A 527 0.96 10.52 30.77
CA GLU A 527 1.04 9.13 30.34
C GLU A 527 -0.16 8.70 29.48
N GLY A 528 0.13 7.89 28.48
CA GLY A 528 -0.83 7.37 27.52
C GLY A 528 -0.17 6.94 26.23
N PHE A 529 -0.96 6.47 25.28
CA PHE A 529 -0.45 5.95 23.99
C PHE A 529 0.50 6.92 23.26
N LEU A 530 0.24 8.24 23.31
CA LEU A 530 1.05 9.27 22.66
C LEU A 530 2.34 9.63 23.43
N ARG A 531 2.49 9.18 24.65
CA ARG A 531 3.63 9.45 25.54
C ARG A 531 4.19 8.15 26.13
N SER A 532 3.91 6.99 25.50
CA SER A 532 4.57 5.73 25.82
C SER A 532 6.06 5.80 25.48
N GLU A 533 6.86 4.94 26.07
CA GLU A 533 8.29 4.81 25.78
C GLU A 533 8.58 4.73 24.28
N THR A 534 7.89 3.81 23.57
CA THR A 534 8.00 3.64 22.12
C THR A 534 7.70 4.94 21.36
N SER A 535 6.60 5.61 21.73
CA SER A 535 6.18 6.88 21.12
C SER A 535 7.22 7.99 21.33
N LEU A 536 7.78 8.10 22.52
CA LEU A 536 8.81 9.07 22.84
C LEU A 536 10.12 8.79 22.06
N ILE A 537 10.62 7.55 22.04
CA ILE A 537 11.82 7.16 21.29
C ILE A 537 11.65 7.47 19.79
N GLN A 538 10.50 7.17 19.22
CA GLN A 538 10.21 7.47 17.81
C GLN A 538 10.20 8.97 17.52
N THR A 539 9.60 9.76 18.41
CA THR A 539 9.58 11.23 18.32
C THR A 539 10.98 11.83 18.43
N ILE A 540 11.75 11.43 19.41
CA ILE A 540 13.13 11.82 19.63
C ILE A 540 13.98 11.53 18.38
N GLY A 541 13.80 10.36 17.79
CA GLY A 541 14.51 9.91 16.59
C GLY A 541 14.31 10.79 15.36
N ARG A 542 13.30 11.68 15.35
CA ARG A 542 13.11 12.64 14.24
C ARG A 542 14.22 13.70 14.18
N ALA A 543 14.80 14.07 15.32
CA ALA A 543 15.95 14.99 15.36
C ALA A 543 17.32 14.30 15.15
N ALA A 544 17.36 12.97 15.12
CA ALA A 544 18.62 12.21 15.02
C ALA A 544 19.29 12.23 13.64
N ARG A 545 18.71 12.93 12.65
CA ARG A 545 19.27 13.10 11.30
C ARG A 545 19.98 14.41 11.08
N ASN A 546 19.96 15.27 12.08
CA ASN A 546 20.60 16.58 12.07
C ASN A 546 21.71 16.63 13.12
N SER A 547 22.89 17.10 12.75
CA SER A 547 24.02 17.23 13.67
C SER A 547 23.77 18.24 14.80
N GLU A 548 22.86 19.21 14.62
CA GLU A 548 22.40 20.17 15.63
C GLU A 548 21.11 19.72 16.32
N GLY A 549 20.71 18.43 16.11
CA GLY A 549 19.47 17.89 16.65
C GLY A 549 19.42 17.89 18.18
N HIS A 550 18.33 18.40 18.77
CA HIS A 550 18.05 18.37 20.20
C HIS A 550 16.56 18.24 20.48
N VAL A 551 16.22 17.78 21.67
CA VAL A 551 14.86 17.54 22.10
C VAL A 551 14.58 18.26 23.42
N VAL A 552 13.44 18.94 23.48
CA VAL A 552 12.91 19.53 24.72
C VAL A 552 11.61 18.84 25.08
N MET A 553 11.56 18.26 26.29
CA MET A 553 10.36 17.70 26.89
C MET A 553 9.84 18.63 27.96
N TYR A 554 8.62 19.11 27.84
CA TYR A 554 7.98 19.89 28.88
C TYR A 554 7.18 18.96 29.80
N ALA A 555 7.63 18.88 31.06
CA ALA A 555 7.07 17.99 32.08
C ALA A 555 7.38 18.48 33.49
N ASP A 556 6.41 18.35 34.40
CA ASP A 556 6.63 18.65 35.82
C ASP A 556 7.14 17.43 36.58
N THR A 557 6.88 16.22 36.06
CA THR A 557 7.35 14.95 36.63
C THR A 557 7.95 14.07 35.54
N ILE A 558 8.99 13.31 35.89
CA ILE A 558 9.56 12.32 34.97
C ILE A 558 8.86 11.01 35.17
N THR A 559 8.05 10.58 34.19
CA THR A 559 7.35 9.29 34.21
C THR A 559 8.30 8.14 33.87
N ASP A 560 7.86 6.89 34.09
CA ASP A 560 8.68 5.72 33.75
C ASP A 560 8.94 5.63 32.25
N SER A 561 7.91 5.92 31.41
CA SER A 561 8.06 5.99 29.96
C SER A 561 9.09 7.04 29.51
N MET A 562 9.10 8.21 30.14
CA MET A 562 10.12 9.26 29.88
C MET A 562 11.51 8.79 30.31
N ARG A 563 11.62 8.21 31.51
CA ARG A 563 12.93 7.74 32.03
C ARG A 563 13.54 6.72 31.08
N ASN A 564 12.80 5.69 30.72
CA ASN A 564 13.26 4.64 29.82
C ASN A 564 13.68 5.22 28.45
N ALA A 565 12.87 6.11 27.86
CA ALA A 565 13.20 6.75 26.58
C ALA A 565 14.47 7.61 26.66
N ILE A 566 14.68 8.34 27.76
CA ILE A 566 15.88 9.16 27.99
C ILE A 566 17.12 8.27 28.16
N GLU A 567 17.02 7.22 28.97
CA GLU A 567 18.13 6.30 29.25
C GLU A 567 18.54 5.54 27.98
N GLU A 568 17.57 5.04 27.20
CA GLU A 568 17.85 4.35 25.96
C GLU A 568 18.49 5.29 24.91
N THR A 569 17.98 6.52 24.77
CA THR A 569 18.56 7.52 23.86
C THR A 569 19.99 7.86 24.27
N LYS A 570 20.26 7.99 25.59
CA LYS A 570 21.61 8.24 26.10
C LYS A 570 22.55 7.07 25.82
N ARG A 571 22.11 5.81 26.07
CA ARG A 571 22.86 4.59 25.76
C ARG A 571 23.26 4.55 24.28
N ARG A 572 22.32 4.77 23.38
CA ARG A 572 22.56 4.80 21.91
C ARG A 572 23.56 5.91 21.54
N ARG A 573 23.42 7.08 22.15
CA ARG A 573 24.32 8.21 21.91
C ARG A 573 25.75 7.91 22.37
N GLU A 574 25.93 7.26 23.50
CA GLU A 574 27.27 6.88 24.04
C GLU A 574 27.93 5.85 23.11
N ILE A 575 27.24 4.79 22.71
CA ILE A 575 27.72 3.76 21.78
C ILE A 575 28.18 4.40 20.45
N GLN A 576 27.35 5.26 19.86
CA GLN A 576 27.69 5.93 18.61
C GLN A 576 28.88 6.86 18.78
N ASN A 577 28.99 7.57 19.90
CA ASN A 577 30.11 8.49 20.16
C ASN A 577 31.44 7.76 20.36
N GLU A 578 31.44 6.64 21.08
CA GLU A 578 32.62 5.78 21.22
C GLU A 578 33.10 5.27 19.87
N TYR A 579 32.16 4.76 19.04
CA TYR A 579 32.48 4.33 17.68
C TYR A 579 33.05 5.45 16.81
N ASN A 580 32.50 6.67 16.89
CA ASN A 580 32.99 7.83 16.14
C ASN A 580 34.43 8.20 16.54
N ILE A 581 34.75 8.15 17.83
CA ILE A 581 36.08 8.45 18.36
C ILE A 581 37.07 7.38 17.86
N GLU A 582 36.72 6.09 17.98
CA GLU A 582 37.59 5.00 17.58
C GLU A 582 37.93 5.04 16.08
N HIS A 583 36.92 5.41 15.24
CA HIS A 583 37.05 5.41 13.78
C HIS A 583 37.34 6.80 13.18
N ASN A 584 37.57 7.83 14.01
CA ASN A 584 37.78 9.23 13.59
C ASN A 584 36.67 9.76 12.67
N ILE A 585 35.39 9.43 12.96
CA ILE A 585 34.23 9.88 12.19
C ILE A 585 33.73 11.20 12.75
N THR A 586 33.58 12.21 11.89
CA THR A 586 32.91 13.47 12.23
C THR A 586 31.42 13.37 11.80
N PRO A 587 30.46 13.57 12.72
CA PRO A 587 29.05 13.55 12.40
C PRO A 587 28.70 14.58 11.33
N THR A 588 27.99 14.16 10.30
CA THR A 588 27.56 15.04 9.21
C THR A 588 26.06 14.91 8.96
N THR A 589 25.35 16.04 8.87
CA THR A 589 23.93 16.06 8.54
C THR A 589 23.66 15.44 7.17
N ILE A 590 22.68 14.57 7.08
CA ILE A 590 22.28 13.92 5.83
C ILE A 590 21.65 14.96 4.90
N LYS A 591 22.22 15.13 3.70
CA LYS A 591 21.61 15.93 2.64
C LYS A 591 20.90 14.98 1.66
N LYS A 592 19.59 14.89 1.73
CA LYS A 592 18.78 14.19 0.72
C LYS A 592 18.23 15.20 -0.27
N ALA A 593 18.39 14.96 -1.57
CA ALA A 593 17.66 15.70 -2.59
C ALA A 593 16.16 15.58 -2.28
N VAL A 594 15.40 16.66 -2.47
CA VAL A 594 13.93 16.59 -2.45
C VAL A 594 13.54 15.78 -3.69
N ARG A 595 13.55 14.45 -3.56
CA ARG A 595 13.04 13.58 -4.63
C ARG A 595 11.54 13.83 -4.72
N ASP A 596 11.06 14.03 -5.91
CA ASP A 596 9.63 13.98 -6.16
C ASP A 596 9.14 12.56 -5.84
N LEU A 597 8.69 12.33 -4.60
CA LEU A 597 7.81 11.21 -4.26
C LEU A 597 6.55 11.23 -5.15
N ILE A 598 6.34 12.32 -5.81
CA ILE A 598 5.32 12.67 -6.80
C ILE A 598 5.50 11.90 -8.14
N SER A 599 6.62 11.28 -8.47
CA SER A 599 6.68 10.55 -9.75
C SER A 599 5.94 9.21 -9.72
N ILE A 600 5.83 8.58 -8.55
CA ILE A 600 4.94 7.42 -8.35
C ILE A 600 3.50 7.91 -8.08
N SER A 601 3.32 9.07 -7.44
CA SER A 601 2.02 9.72 -7.25
C SER A 601 1.62 10.61 -8.43
N LYS A 602 2.50 11.04 -9.33
CA LYS A 602 2.11 11.75 -10.58
C LYS A 602 1.39 10.87 -11.58
N ALA A 603 1.57 9.57 -11.53
CA ALA A 603 0.66 8.64 -12.20
C ALA A 603 -0.74 8.69 -11.55
N ALA A 604 -0.81 8.84 -10.22
CA ALA A 604 -2.04 9.07 -9.47
C ALA A 604 -2.58 10.51 -9.65
N GLU A 605 -1.72 11.55 -9.63
CA GLU A 605 -2.12 12.96 -9.81
C GLU A 605 -2.68 13.28 -11.20
N LYS A 606 -2.25 12.61 -12.27
CA LYS A 606 -2.93 12.75 -13.57
C LYS A 606 -4.35 12.19 -13.57
N ALA A 607 -4.68 11.33 -12.62
CA ALA A 607 -6.05 10.89 -12.39
C ALA A 607 -6.81 11.89 -11.49
N ASP A 608 -6.15 12.49 -10.48
CA ASP A 608 -6.75 13.46 -9.55
C ASP A 608 -6.94 14.88 -10.10
N GLU A 609 -6.18 15.30 -11.10
CA GLU A 609 -6.52 16.52 -11.87
C GLU A 609 -7.87 16.39 -12.59
N LYS A 610 -8.48 15.20 -12.60
CA LYS A 610 -9.85 14.97 -13.08
C LYS A 610 -10.91 15.03 -11.98
N LEU A 611 -10.52 15.00 -10.71
CA LEU A 611 -11.45 15.18 -9.57
C LEU A 611 -11.36 16.64 -9.10
N ALA A 612 -12.45 17.32 -9.34
CA ALA A 612 -12.67 18.74 -9.17
C ALA A 612 -12.26 19.23 -7.76
N LYS A 613 -11.46 20.29 -7.72
CA LYS A 613 -11.52 21.26 -6.61
C LYS A 613 -12.99 21.53 -6.32
N ASP A 614 -13.37 21.56 -5.04
CA ASP A 614 -14.71 21.93 -4.62
C ASP A 614 -15.09 23.24 -5.33
N PRO A 615 -16.20 23.30 -6.04
CA PRO A 615 -16.63 24.51 -6.76
C PRO A 615 -16.63 25.77 -5.89
N GLU A 616 -16.88 25.63 -4.58
CA GLU A 616 -16.83 26.73 -3.60
C GLU A 616 -15.41 27.26 -3.35
N SER A 617 -14.38 26.50 -3.64
CA SER A 617 -12.97 26.88 -3.47
C SER A 617 -12.29 27.37 -4.76
N MET A 618 -13.02 27.37 -5.88
CA MET A 618 -12.48 27.75 -7.20
C MET A 618 -12.53 29.27 -7.41
N SER A 619 -11.46 29.81 -8.00
CA SER A 619 -11.50 31.19 -8.52
C SER A 619 -12.44 31.27 -9.73
N ARG A 620 -13.05 32.45 -9.94
CA ARG A 620 -13.99 32.69 -11.06
C ARG A 620 -13.47 32.23 -12.43
N PRO A 621 -12.19 32.46 -12.82
CA PRO A 621 -11.65 31.94 -14.09
C PRO A 621 -11.49 30.40 -14.13
N GLU A 622 -11.26 29.74 -12.99
CA GLU A 622 -11.20 28.28 -12.90
C GLU A 622 -12.58 27.65 -13.06
N LEU A 623 -13.59 28.26 -12.43
CA LEU A 623 -14.98 27.84 -12.50
C LEU A 623 -15.55 28.02 -13.93
N GLU A 624 -15.24 29.13 -14.59
CA GLU A 624 -15.61 29.37 -16.00
C GLU A 624 -14.98 28.32 -16.94
N LYS A 625 -13.71 27.93 -16.73
CA LYS A 625 -13.06 26.85 -17.47
C LYS A 625 -13.69 25.48 -17.24
N LEU A 626 -14.07 25.20 -15.99
CA LEU A 626 -14.74 23.94 -15.64
C LEU A 626 -16.12 23.86 -16.31
N ILE A 627 -16.91 24.95 -16.25
CA ILE A 627 -18.22 25.04 -16.92
C ILE A 627 -18.09 24.84 -18.43
N ALA A 628 -17.09 25.46 -19.05
CA ALA A 628 -16.83 25.29 -20.49
C ALA A 628 -16.45 23.84 -20.85
N LYS A 629 -15.71 23.14 -19.97
CA LYS A 629 -15.33 21.73 -20.14
C LYS A 629 -16.56 20.83 -20.02
N VAL A 630 -17.39 21.01 -18.99
CA VAL A 630 -18.63 20.23 -18.80
C VAL A 630 -19.60 20.47 -19.96
N ALA A 631 -19.73 21.71 -20.44
CA ALA A 631 -20.54 22.04 -21.61
C ALA A 631 -20.06 21.32 -22.88
N LYS A 632 -18.75 21.20 -23.07
CA LYS A 632 -18.17 20.46 -24.20
C LYS A 632 -18.43 18.96 -24.11
N GLN A 633 -18.34 18.39 -22.90
CA GLN A 633 -18.65 16.97 -22.66
C GLN A 633 -20.16 16.68 -22.85
N MET A 634 -21.02 17.57 -22.37
CA MET A 634 -22.48 17.50 -22.58
C MET A 634 -22.84 17.47 -24.07
N ASN A 635 -22.25 18.39 -24.85
CA ASN A 635 -22.50 18.45 -26.29
C ASN A 635 -21.96 17.21 -27.02
N LYS A 636 -20.83 16.65 -26.55
CA LYS A 636 -20.29 15.40 -27.09
C LYS A 636 -21.23 14.21 -26.79
N ALA A 637 -21.67 14.04 -25.56
CA ALA A 637 -22.62 13.00 -25.17
C ALA A 637 -23.94 13.12 -25.93
N ALA A 638 -24.45 14.34 -26.16
CA ALA A 638 -25.65 14.59 -26.97
C ALA A 638 -25.43 14.20 -28.46
N ALA A 639 -24.26 14.50 -29.01
CA ALA A 639 -23.91 14.11 -30.39
C ALA A 639 -23.76 12.58 -30.56
N GLU A 640 -23.34 11.87 -29.52
CA GLU A 640 -23.26 10.41 -29.44
C GLU A 640 -24.60 9.75 -29.08
N LEU A 641 -25.70 10.53 -29.03
CA LEU A 641 -27.07 10.08 -28.68
C LEU A 641 -27.21 9.51 -27.26
N ASN A 642 -26.23 9.74 -26.38
CA ASN A 642 -26.31 9.37 -24.97
C ASN A 642 -27.01 10.47 -24.19
N PHE A 643 -28.34 10.48 -24.26
CA PHE A 643 -29.16 11.55 -23.69
C PHE A 643 -29.21 11.55 -22.16
N GLU A 644 -28.97 10.41 -21.53
CA GLU A 644 -28.91 10.27 -20.07
C GLU A 644 -27.66 10.97 -19.51
N ALA A 645 -26.48 10.64 -20.03
CA ALA A 645 -25.24 11.32 -19.68
C ALA A 645 -25.25 12.83 -20.05
N ALA A 646 -25.89 13.20 -21.17
CA ALA A 646 -26.05 14.60 -21.54
C ALA A 646 -26.95 15.37 -20.55
N ALA A 647 -27.99 14.72 -19.99
CA ALA A 647 -28.87 15.30 -18.98
C ALA A 647 -28.13 15.51 -17.64
N GLU A 648 -27.35 14.53 -17.18
CA GLU A 648 -26.54 14.64 -15.98
C GLU A 648 -25.51 15.76 -16.08
N LEU A 649 -24.77 15.84 -17.18
CA LEU A 649 -23.79 16.90 -17.43
C LEU A 649 -24.44 18.28 -17.52
N ARG A 650 -25.68 18.37 -18.06
CA ARG A 650 -26.46 19.62 -18.05
C ARG A 650 -26.77 20.05 -16.62
N ASP A 651 -27.21 19.13 -15.77
CA ASP A 651 -27.59 19.44 -14.40
C ASP A 651 -26.37 19.78 -13.56
N GLN A 652 -25.24 19.12 -13.79
CA GLN A 652 -23.94 19.49 -13.22
C GLN A 652 -23.50 20.90 -13.66
N MET A 653 -23.60 21.22 -14.94
CA MET A 653 -23.32 22.57 -15.46
C MET A 653 -24.22 23.65 -14.83
N ARG A 654 -25.50 23.33 -14.60
CA ARG A 654 -26.45 24.23 -13.94
C ARG A 654 -26.07 24.51 -12.49
N ASN A 655 -25.64 23.50 -11.77
CA ASN A 655 -25.17 23.66 -10.39
C ASN A 655 -23.88 24.47 -10.33
N LEU A 656 -22.90 24.20 -11.20
CA LEU A 656 -21.66 24.98 -11.26
C LEU A 656 -21.92 26.47 -11.60
N LYS A 657 -22.92 26.80 -12.41
CA LYS A 657 -23.28 28.17 -12.73
C LYS A 657 -23.83 28.95 -11.53
N LYS A 658 -24.46 28.30 -10.56
CA LYS A 658 -24.95 28.96 -9.32
C LYS A 658 -23.80 29.59 -8.52
N TYR A 659 -22.62 28.92 -8.50
CA TYR A 659 -21.43 29.47 -7.84
C TYR A 659 -20.73 30.61 -8.59
N LEU A 660 -21.15 30.92 -9.82
CA LEU A 660 -20.68 32.09 -10.55
C LEU A 660 -21.55 33.34 -10.26
N ASP A 661 -22.79 33.09 -9.88
CA ASP A 661 -23.78 34.16 -9.65
C ASP A 661 -23.80 34.63 -8.18
N ASP A 662 -23.23 33.85 -7.26
CA ASP A 662 -22.93 34.20 -5.87
C ASP A 662 -21.52 34.82 -5.76
#